data_0d27fd636e035c9bc246a5c4bbb99b0f
#
_entry.id   0d27fd636e035c9bc246a5c4bbb99b0f
#
_cell.length_a   1.000
_cell.length_b   1.000
_cell.length_c   1.000
_cell.angle_alpha   90.00
_cell.angle_beta   90.00
_cell.angle_gamma   90.00
#
_symmetry.space_group_name_H-M   'P 1'
#
loop_
_entity.id
_entity.type
_entity.pdbx_description
1 polymer ?
#
loop_
_entity_poly.entity_id
_entity_poly.type
_entity_poly.pdbx_seq_one_letter_code
_entity_poly.pdbx_strand_id
1 'polypeptide(L)'
;MRFVNMELITILEKTVSPDRNELEAAQKFLEQAAVENLPTFLVELSKVLANPGNSQVARIAAGLQIKNSLTSKDLDVKTQYQQRWLAIDTNARREIKTFVLQTLGTETYRPSSASQCVAGIACAEIPVVQWPELIPHLVANVTNPNSTEHMKEATLEAIGYICQDIDPEQLQDKSNEILTAIIQGMRKEEPSNNVKLAATNALLNSLEFTKANFDKESERHFIMQVVCEATQCPDTRVRVAALQNLVKIMSLYYQYMETYMGPALFAITIEAMKSDIDEVALQGIEFWSNVCDEEMDLAIEASEAAEQGRPPEHTSKFYAKGALQYLVPILTQTLTKQDENDDDDDWNPCKAAGVCLMLLATCCEDDIVPHILPFIKEHIKNPDWRYRDAAVMAFGSILEGPEPNQLKPLVIQAMPTLIDLMKDPSVVVRDTTAWTVGRICELLPEAAINDMYLTPLLQCLIEGLGAEPRVASNVCWAFSSLAEAAYEAADVADDQEEPATYCLSSSFELIVQKLLETTDRPDGHQNNLRSAAYEALMEIVKNSAKDCYPAVQKTTLVIMERLQQVLQMESHIQSTSDRIQYNDLQSLLCATLQNVLRKVQHQDALQISDVVMASLLRMFQSTAGSGGVQEDALMAVSTLVEVLGSEFLKYMDAFKPYLGIGLKNYAEYQVCLAAVGLVGDLCRALQSNMLPFCDEMMQLLLENLGNENVHRSVKPQILSVFGDIALAIAGEFKKYLDIVLDTLQQASQAQVDKTDYDMVDYLNELREGCLEAYTGIIQGLKGDQENVHPDVMLVQPRVEFILSFIDHIARDEDHTDGVVACAAGLIGDLCTAFGKDVLKLVEARPMIHELLTEGRRSKTNKTKTLATWATKELRKLKNQA
;
A
#
# COMPACT_ATOMS: atom_id res chain seq x y z
N MET A 1 35.61 -21.63 -33.10
CA MET A 1 35.36 -21.54 -31.64
C MET A 1 36.32 -20.57 -30.91
N ARG A 2 37.62 -20.55 -31.12
CA ARG A 2 38.54 -19.56 -30.50
C ARG A 2 38.19 -18.09 -30.91
N PHE A 3 37.73 -17.85 -32.12
CA PHE A 3 37.34 -16.52 -32.61
C PHE A 3 36.09 -15.98 -31.91
N VAL A 4 35.11 -16.84 -31.63
CA VAL A 4 33.86 -16.45 -30.95
C VAL A 4 34.15 -16.03 -29.50
N ASN A 5 35.06 -16.74 -28.80
CA ASN A 5 35.39 -16.40 -27.41
C ASN A 5 36.16 -15.08 -27.27
N MET A 6 37.08 -14.78 -28.19
CA MET A 6 37.83 -13.51 -28.19
C MET A 6 36.91 -12.33 -28.51
N GLU A 7 35.99 -12.52 -29.44
CA GLU A 7 34.98 -11.52 -29.78
C GLU A 7 34.02 -11.26 -28.64
N LEU A 8 33.55 -12.31 -27.97
CA LEU A 8 32.68 -12.21 -26.81
C LEU A 8 33.31 -11.46 -25.64
N ILE A 9 34.58 -11.76 -25.30
CA ILE A 9 35.34 -11.06 -24.26
C ILE A 9 35.40 -9.55 -24.54
N THR A 10 35.73 -9.18 -25.78
CA THR A 10 35.80 -7.78 -26.22
C THR A 10 34.44 -7.09 -26.08
N ILE A 11 33.34 -7.75 -26.46
CA ILE A 11 31.99 -7.23 -26.36
C ILE A 11 31.58 -7.03 -24.91
N LEU A 12 31.90 -8.00 -24.03
CA LEU A 12 31.63 -7.88 -22.60
C LEU A 12 32.38 -6.71 -21.97
N GLU A 13 33.64 -6.48 -22.37
CA GLU A 13 34.41 -5.33 -21.91
C GLU A 13 33.82 -3.99 -22.36
N LYS A 14 33.14 -3.95 -23.51
CA LYS A 14 32.47 -2.75 -24.04
C LYS A 14 31.17 -2.40 -23.35
N THR A 15 30.61 -3.29 -22.52
CA THR A 15 29.39 -3.00 -21.76
C THR A 15 29.56 -1.89 -20.72
N VAL A 16 30.79 -1.53 -20.40
CA VAL A 16 31.12 -0.41 -19.49
C VAL A 16 31.88 0.70 -20.23
N SER A 17 31.82 0.73 -21.56
CA SER A 17 32.49 1.76 -22.38
C SER A 17 31.85 3.13 -22.15
N PRO A 18 32.66 4.22 -22.04
CA PRO A 18 32.11 5.56 -22.00
C PRO A 18 31.54 6.04 -23.35
N ASP A 19 31.88 5.35 -24.45
CA ASP A 19 31.30 5.63 -25.78
C ASP A 19 29.90 4.96 -25.85
N ARG A 20 28.87 5.80 -25.94
CA ARG A 20 27.47 5.36 -25.98
C ARG A 20 27.16 4.41 -27.15
N ASN A 21 27.80 4.66 -28.34
CA ASN A 21 27.60 3.82 -29.53
C ASN A 21 28.18 2.42 -29.32
N GLU A 22 29.37 2.31 -28.70
CA GLU A 22 29.97 1.02 -28.36
C GLU A 22 29.14 0.28 -27.33
N LEU A 23 28.65 0.98 -26.30
CA LEU A 23 27.78 0.43 -25.25
C LEU A 23 26.50 -0.16 -25.84
N GLU A 24 25.80 0.60 -26.68
CA GLU A 24 24.57 0.17 -27.33
C GLU A 24 24.78 -1.01 -28.27
N ALA A 25 25.87 -1.00 -29.05
CA ALA A 25 26.22 -2.10 -29.94
C ALA A 25 26.52 -3.39 -29.16
N ALA A 26 27.21 -3.29 -28.02
CA ALA A 26 27.52 -4.42 -27.16
C ALA A 26 26.25 -5.01 -26.54
N GLN A 27 25.38 -4.18 -26.01
CA GLN A 27 24.10 -4.62 -25.43
C GLN A 27 23.22 -5.32 -26.47
N LYS A 28 23.14 -4.74 -27.67
CA LYS A 28 22.35 -5.32 -28.77
C LYS A 28 22.88 -6.68 -29.23
N PHE A 29 24.19 -6.83 -29.30
CA PHE A 29 24.82 -8.12 -29.63
C PHE A 29 24.49 -9.18 -28.58
N LEU A 30 24.58 -8.85 -27.31
CA LEU A 30 24.29 -9.79 -26.20
C LEU A 30 22.82 -10.20 -26.19
N GLU A 31 21.90 -9.26 -26.41
CA GLU A 31 20.48 -9.55 -26.53
C GLU A 31 20.18 -10.49 -27.70
N GLN A 32 20.79 -10.24 -28.87
CA GLN A 32 20.60 -11.07 -30.05
C GLN A 32 21.18 -12.48 -29.83
N ALA A 33 22.34 -12.60 -29.21
CA ALA A 33 22.94 -13.88 -28.91
C ALA A 33 22.07 -14.73 -27.95
N ALA A 34 21.46 -14.08 -26.97
CA ALA A 34 20.54 -14.74 -26.04
C ALA A 34 19.28 -15.26 -26.74
N VAL A 35 18.77 -14.53 -27.73
CA VAL A 35 17.58 -14.92 -28.50
C VAL A 35 17.92 -16.05 -29.48
N GLU A 36 19.06 -16.01 -30.18
CA GLU A 36 19.41 -16.98 -31.21
C GLU A 36 19.70 -18.38 -30.66
N ASN A 37 20.50 -18.47 -29.58
CA ASN A 37 20.83 -19.76 -28.97
C ASN A 37 21.26 -19.56 -27.51
N LEU A 38 20.27 -19.52 -26.62
CA LEU A 38 20.50 -19.28 -25.20
C LEU A 38 21.42 -20.33 -24.54
N PRO A 39 21.24 -21.66 -24.76
CA PRO A 39 22.10 -22.64 -24.12
C PRO A 39 23.59 -22.47 -24.47
N THR A 40 23.91 -22.28 -25.73
CA THR A 40 25.31 -22.08 -26.19
C THR A 40 25.84 -20.75 -25.64
N PHE A 41 25.04 -19.69 -25.66
CA PHE A 41 25.41 -18.38 -25.13
C PHE A 41 25.78 -18.48 -23.65
N LEU A 42 24.94 -19.13 -22.84
CA LEU A 42 25.18 -19.31 -21.41
C LEU A 42 26.43 -20.17 -21.12
N VAL A 43 26.68 -21.22 -21.91
CA VAL A 43 27.88 -22.02 -21.79
C VAL A 43 29.14 -21.16 -22.04
N GLU A 44 29.15 -20.38 -23.13
CA GLU A 44 30.26 -19.50 -23.46
C GLU A 44 30.47 -18.40 -22.40
N LEU A 45 29.39 -17.81 -21.86
CA LEU A 45 29.50 -16.87 -20.76
C LEU A 45 30.10 -17.49 -19.50
N SER A 46 29.70 -18.71 -19.18
CA SER A 46 30.20 -19.44 -18.00
C SER A 46 31.71 -19.76 -18.14
N LYS A 47 32.17 -20.04 -19.37
CA LYS A 47 33.60 -20.23 -19.63
C LYS A 47 34.39 -18.93 -19.44
N VAL A 48 33.86 -17.78 -19.89
CA VAL A 48 34.48 -16.47 -19.66
C VAL A 48 34.59 -16.18 -18.16
N LEU A 49 33.51 -16.41 -17.43
CA LEU A 49 33.44 -16.21 -15.98
C LEU A 49 34.48 -17.10 -15.25
N ALA A 50 34.61 -18.37 -15.64
CA ALA A 50 35.45 -19.34 -14.96
C ALA A 50 36.95 -19.18 -15.23
N ASN A 51 37.35 -18.45 -16.27
CA ASN A 51 38.76 -18.28 -16.64
C ASN A 51 39.40 -17.13 -15.86
N PRO A 52 40.31 -17.41 -14.90
CA PRO A 52 41.00 -16.37 -14.13
C PRO A 52 41.92 -15.47 -14.97
N GLY A 53 42.28 -15.89 -16.18
CA GLY A 53 43.09 -15.10 -17.10
C GLY A 53 42.35 -13.98 -17.79
N ASN A 54 40.99 -13.97 -17.76
CA ASN A 54 40.17 -12.92 -18.33
C ASN A 54 40.17 -11.67 -17.43
N SER A 55 39.96 -10.50 -18.04
CA SER A 55 39.86 -9.26 -17.29
C SER A 55 38.72 -9.30 -16.28
N GLN A 56 38.86 -8.57 -15.21
CA GLN A 56 37.82 -8.41 -14.18
C GLN A 56 36.51 -7.93 -14.80
N VAL A 57 36.57 -6.94 -15.71
CA VAL A 57 35.39 -6.38 -16.40
C VAL A 57 34.65 -7.45 -17.19
N ALA A 58 35.37 -8.28 -17.96
CA ALA A 58 34.76 -9.36 -18.75
C ALA A 58 34.07 -10.40 -17.86
N ARG A 59 34.75 -10.78 -16.77
CA ARG A 59 34.18 -11.76 -15.81
C ARG A 59 32.92 -11.23 -15.12
N ILE A 60 32.93 -9.98 -14.65
CA ILE A 60 31.78 -9.35 -14.03
C ILE A 60 30.59 -9.26 -15.03
N ALA A 61 30.88 -8.83 -16.26
CA ALA A 61 29.88 -8.72 -17.30
C ALA A 61 29.27 -10.07 -17.67
N ALA A 62 30.13 -11.12 -17.79
CA ALA A 62 29.64 -12.47 -18.05
C ALA A 62 28.71 -12.99 -16.95
N GLY A 63 29.10 -12.81 -15.70
CA GLY A 63 28.28 -13.18 -14.54
C GLY A 63 26.96 -12.44 -14.48
N LEU A 64 26.97 -11.16 -14.79
CA LEU A 64 25.76 -10.33 -14.83
C LEU A 64 24.79 -10.82 -15.92
N GLN A 65 25.30 -11.16 -17.10
CA GLN A 65 24.47 -11.70 -18.19
C GLN A 65 23.82 -13.05 -17.82
N ILE A 66 24.59 -13.94 -17.16
CA ILE A 66 24.06 -15.22 -16.69
C ILE A 66 22.95 -14.98 -15.65
N LYS A 67 23.23 -14.15 -14.67
CA LYS A 67 22.26 -13.80 -13.61
C LYS A 67 20.97 -13.21 -14.20
N ASN A 68 21.08 -12.24 -15.10
CA ASN A 68 19.93 -11.57 -15.71
C ASN A 68 19.12 -12.48 -16.63
N SER A 69 19.72 -13.58 -17.11
CA SER A 69 19.01 -14.62 -17.87
C SER A 69 18.19 -15.57 -16.99
N LEU A 70 18.40 -15.54 -15.67
CA LEU A 70 17.80 -16.45 -14.71
C LEU A 70 16.80 -15.76 -13.75
N THR A 71 16.94 -14.48 -13.54
CA THR A 71 16.13 -13.73 -12.55
C THR A 71 15.74 -12.36 -13.05
N SER A 72 14.65 -11.83 -12.51
CA SER A 72 14.16 -10.47 -12.76
C SER A 72 13.47 -9.97 -11.49
N LYS A 73 13.34 -8.64 -11.38
CA LYS A 73 12.55 -8.00 -10.33
C LYS A 73 11.04 -8.24 -10.53
N ASP A 74 10.63 -8.43 -11.78
CA ASP A 74 9.25 -8.81 -12.12
C ASP A 74 9.09 -10.31 -11.88
N LEU A 75 8.18 -10.70 -10.99
CA LEU A 75 7.94 -12.09 -10.61
C LEU A 75 7.49 -12.95 -11.79
N ASP A 76 6.68 -12.42 -12.68
CA ASP A 76 6.19 -13.15 -13.88
C ASP A 76 7.35 -13.43 -14.84
N VAL A 77 8.20 -12.44 -15.08
CA VAL A 77 9.41 -12.56 -15.91
C VAL A 77 10.39 -13.55 -15.28
N LYS A 78 10.58 -13.48 -13.96
CA LYS A 78 11.42 -14.41 -13.20
C LYS A 78 10.96 -15.85 -13.38
N THR A 79 9.65 -16.09 -13.26
CA THR A 79 9.05 -17.42 -13.46
C THR A 79 9.28 -17.93 -14.88
N GLN A 80 9.10 -17.07 -15.88
CA GLN A 80 9.35 -17.39 -17.29
C GLN A 80 10.82 -17.77 -17.52
N TYR A 81 11.75 -17.02 -16.94
CA TYR A 81 13.18 -17.30 -17.06
C TYR A 81 13.58 -18.61 -16.38
N GLN A 82 12.99 -18.94 -15.24
CA GLN A 82 13.22 -20.22 -14.57
C GLN A 82 12.72 -21.39 -15.42
N GLN A 83 11.54 -21.27 -16.02
CA GLN A 83 11.00 -22.28 -16.93
C GLN A 83 11.86 -22.43 -18.18
N ARG A 84 12.34 -21.34 -18.74
CA ARG A 84 13.26 -21.33 -19.87
C ARG A 84 14.58 -22.05 -19.55
N TRP A 85 15.14 -21.81 -18.37
CA TRP A 85 16.33 -22.51 -17.89
C TRP A 85 16.09 -24.02 -17.78
N LEU A 86 14.98 -24.43 -17.18
CA LEU A 86 14.63 -25.83 -17.00
C LEU A 86 14.36 -26.57 -18.33
N ALA A 87 14.02 -25.83 -19.39
CA ALA A 87 13.84 -26.37 -20.74
C ALA A 87 15.18 -26.61 -21.47
N ILE A 88 16.29 -26.07 -20.98
CA ILE A 88 17.62 -26.28 -21.57
C ILE A 88 18.07 -27.74 -21.34
N ASP A 89 18.78 -28.31 -22.34
CA ASP A 89 19.34 -29.65 -22.24
C ASP A 89 20.14 -29.86 -20.95
N THR A 90 19.92 -30.98 -20.30
CA THR A 90 20.58 -31.34 -19.03
C THR A 90 22.13 -31.31 -19.12
N ASN A 91 22.69 -31.69 -20.26
CA ASN A 91 24.15 -31.65 -20.44
C ASN A 91 24.68 -30.21 -20.47
N ALA A 92 23.98 -29.31 -21.16
CA ALA A 92 24.36 -27.89 -21.20
C ALA A 92 24.21 -27.24 -19.81
N ARG A 93 23.14 -27.53 -19.10
CA ARG A 93 22.95 -27.06 -17.71
C ARG A 93 24.03 -27.55 -16.78
N ARG A 94 24.43 -28.81 -16.90
CA ARG A 94 25.50 -29.41 -16.11
C ARG A 94 26.84 -28.70 -16.36
N GLU A 95 27.15 -28.41 -17.61
CA GLU A 95 28.37 -27.71 -18.01
C GLU A 95 28.39 -26.28 -17.41
N ILE A 96 27.31 -25.56 -17.54
CA ILE A 96 27.16 -24.19 -16.96
C ILE A 96 27.35 -24.24 -15.45
N LYS A 97 26.64 -25.14 -14.76
CA LYS A 97 26.76 -25.32 -13.30
C LYS A 97 28.18 -25.63 -12.86
N THR A 98 28.90 -26.49 -13.59
CA THR A 98 30.29 -26.86 -13.31
C THR A 98 31.19 -25.64 -13.38
N PHE A 99 31.10 -24.85 -14.46
CA PHE A 99 31.91 -23.65 -14.62
C PHE A 99 31.62 -22.59 -13.56
N VAL A 100 30.37 -22.39 -13.25
CA VAL A 100 29.95 -21.40 -12.24
C VAL A 100 30.49 -21.79 -10.85
N LEU A 101 30.38 -23.07 -10.46
CA LEU A 101 30.92 -23.56 -9.18
C LEU A 101 32.44 -23.47 -9.13
N GLN A 102 33.13 -23.76 -10.23
CA GLN A 102 34.61 -23.65 -10.30
C GLN A 102 35.08 -22.20 -10.12
N THR A 103 34.25 -21.23 -10.45
CA THR A 103 34.58 -19.81 -10.33
C THR A 103 34.65 -19.34 -8.89
N LEU A 104 33.87 -19.98 -7.98
CA LEU A 104 33.86 -19.60 -6.57
C LEU A 104 35.25 -19.65 -5.96
N GLY A 105 35.69 -18.54 -5.37
CA GLY A 105 37.00 -18.42 -4.73
C GLY A 105 38.15 -18.03 -5.69
N THR A 106 37.88 -17.93 -7.00
CA THR A 106 38.90 -17.50 -8.01
C THR A 106 38.81 -16.04 -8.37
N GLU A 107 37.74 -15.36 -7.93
CA GLU A 107 37.49 -13.95 -8.26
C GLU A 107 38.30 -13.04 -7.34
N THR A 108 38.88 -11.99 -7.91
CA THR A 108 39.65 -10.98 -7.15
C THR A 108 38.83 -9.77 -6.73
N TYR A 109 37.62 -9.67 -7.22
CA TYR A 109 36.69 -8.55 -6.95
C TYR A 109 35.57 -8.97 -6.00
N ARG A 110 34.96 -7.99 -5.39
CA ARG A 110 33.79 -8.12 -4.51
C ARG A 110 32.62 -7.24 -5.00
N PRO A 111 31.37 -7.70 -4.92
CA PRO A 111 30.92 -9.05 -4.52
C PRO A 111 31.15 -10.09 -5.61
N SER A 112 31.07 -11.38 -5.25
CA SER A 112 31.27 -12.48 -6.19
C SER A 112 30.17 -12.56 -7.24
N SER A 113 30.52 -12.52 -8.51
CA SER A 113 29.56 -12.73 -9.63
C SER A 113 29.08 -14.17 -9.68
N ALA A 114 29.99 -15.12 -9.43
CA ALA A 114 29.66 -16.56 -9.42
C ALA A 114 28.61 -16.89 -8.36
N SER A 115 28.65 -16.26 -7.19
CA SER A 115 27.69 -16.46 -6.11
C SER A 115 26.25 -16.12 -6.54
N GLN A 116 26.08 -15.04 -7.29
CA GLN A 116 24.77 -14.63 -7.83
C GLN A 116 24.26 -15.60 -8.89
N CYS A 117 25.16 -16.11 -9.72
CA CYS A 117 24.84 -17.12 -10.74
C CYS A 117 24.41 -18.45 -10.10
N VAL A 118 25.14 -18.91 -9.09
CA VAL A 118 24.80 -20.12 -8.33
C VAL A 118 23.39 -19.97 -7.72
N ALA A 119 23.11 -18.84 -7.10
CA ALA A 119 21.81 -18.59 -6.49
C ALA A 119 20.68 -18.56 -7.52
N GLY A 120 20.90 -17.92 -8.68
CA GLY A 120 19.89 -17.88 -9.76
C GLY A 120 19.55 -19.29 -10.27
N ILE A 121 20.55 -20.12 -10.52
CA ILE A 121 20.36 -21.51 -10.95
C ILE A 121 19.68 -22.33 -9.84
N ALA A 122 20.10 -22.18 -8.60
CA ALA A 122 19.55 -22.88 -7.45
C ALA A 122 18.06 -22.59 -7.26
N CYS A 123 17.64 -21.35 -7.42
CA CYS A 123 16.23 -20.95 -7.30
C CYS A 123 15.37 -21.62 -8.38
N ALA A 124 15.93 -21.91 -9.56
CA ALA A 124 15.22 -22.63 -10.61
C ALA A 124 15.22 -24.16 -10.39
N GLU A 125 16.31 -24.73 -9.90
CA GLU A 125 16.48 -26.20 -9.84
C GLU A 125 16.16 -26.88 -8.52
N ILE A 126 16.35 -26.21 -7.37
CA ILE A 126 16.07 -26.79 -6.06
C ILE A 126 14.59 -27.16 -5.91
N PRO A 127 13.62 -26.33 -6.29
CA PRO A 127 12.20 -26.67 -6.16
C PRO A 127 11.78 -27.93 -6.93
N VAL A 128 12.47 -28.26 -8.03
CA VAL A 128 12.21 -29.45 -8.84
C VAL A 128 13.24 -30.58 -8.61
N VAL A 129 14.04 -30.46 -7.57
CA VAL A 129 15.01 -31.48 -7.10
C VAL A 129 16.01 -31.88 -8.21
N GLN A 130 16.50 -30.90 -8.98
CA GLN A 130 17.47 -31.16 -10.06
C GLN A 130 18.92 -30.80 -9.70
N TRP A 131 19.14 -30.30 -8.50
CA TRP A 131 20.50 -30.00 -8.02
C TRP A 131 20.70 -30.43 -6.54
N PRO A 132 20.48 -31.72 -6.21
CA PRO A 132 20.53 -32.16 -4.81
C PRO A 132 21.96 -32.10 -4.19
N GLU A 133 23.02 -32.11 -4.98
CA GLU A 133 24.40 -32.06 -4.52
C GLU A 133 24.92 -30.65 -4.21
N LEU A 134 24.15 -29.60 -4.52
CA LEU A 134 24.59 -28.20 -4.38
C LEU A 134 24.84 -27.82 -2.90
N ILE A 135 23.88 -28.01 -2.04
CA ILE A 135 23.98 -27.59 -0.63
C ILE A 135 25.11 -28.33 0.09
N PRO A 136 25.23 -29.68 -0.03
CA PRO A 136 26.39 -30.38 0.52
C PRO A 136 27.74 -29.88 -0.02
N HIS A 137 27.81 -29.54 -1.31
CA HIS A 137 29.03 -29.00 -1.92
C HIS A 137 29.40 -27.63 -1.33
N LEU A 138 28.44 -26.74 -1.19
CA LEU A 138 28.63 -25.40 -0.61
C LEU A 138 29.07 -25.51 0.86
N VAL A 139 28.40 -26.36 1.63
CA VAL A 139 28.76 -26.60 3.02
C VAL A 139 30.20 -27.12 3.15
N ALA A 140 30.60 -28.07 2.31
CA ALA A 140 31.98 -28.59 2.28
C ALA A 140 33.00 -27.50 1.98
N ASN A 141 32.72 -26.59 1.07
CA ASN A 141 33.58 -25.44 0.74
C ASN A 141 33.87 -24.55 1.95
N VAL A 142 32.90 -24.36 2.82
CA VAL A 142 33.03 -23.50 4.02
C VAL A 142 33.72 -24.26 5.16
N THR A 143 33.37 -25.54 5.36
CA THR A 143 33.86 -26.34 6.50
C THR A 143 35.24 -26.97 6.28
N ASN A 144 35.73 -27.04 5.04
CA ASN A 144 37.07 -27.56 4.73
C ASN A 144 38.15 -26.64 5.30
N PRO A 145 39.04 -27.15 6.18
CA PRO A 145 40.11 -26.33 6.76
C PRO A 145 41.12 -25.76 5.73
N ASN A 146 41.19 -26.37 4.56
CA ASN A 146 42.08 -25.93 3.49
C ASN A 146 41.49 -24.90 2.53
N SER A 147 40.18 -24.53 2.71
CA SER A 147 39.53 -23.53 1.88
C SER A 147 40.14 -22.14 2.13
N THR A 148 40.33 -21.39 1.04
CA THR A 148 40.84 -20.02 1.11
C THR A 148 39.77 -19.07 1.65
N GLU A 149 40.20 -17.89 2.10
CA GLU A 149 39.31 -16.82 2.49
C GLU A 149 38.27 -16.50 1.39
N HIS A 150 38.73 -16.33 0.13
CA HIS A 150 37.87 -16.02 -1.00
C HIS A 150 36.85 -17.14 -1.29
N MET A 151 37.25 -18.40 -1.11
CA MET A 151 36.32 -19.53 -1.30
C MET A 151 35.21 -19.52 -0.25
N LYS A 152 35.57 -19.33 1.02
CA LYS A 152 34.59 -19.27 2.10
C LYS A 152 33.63 -18.09 1.92
N GLU A 153 34.16 -16.91 1.62
CA GLU A 153 33.39 -15.68 1.41
C GLU A 153 32.41 -15.84 0.25
N ALA A 154 32.88 -16.26 -0.92
CA ALA A 154 32.06 -16.44 -2.11
C ALA A 154 30.96 -17.50 -1.90
N THR A 155 31.33 -18.60 -1.22
CA THR A 155 30.36 -19.67 -0.93
C THR A 155 29.27 -19.20 0.05
N LEU A 156 29.66 -18.47 1.10
CA LEU A 156 28.68 -17.91 2.05
C LEU A 156 27.78 -16.84 1.40
N GLU A 157 28.32 -16.05 0.48
CA GLU A 157 27.50 -15.13 -0.33
C GLU A 157 26.49 -15.91 -1.17
N ALA A 158 26.89 -17.01 -1.80
CA ALA A 158 25.99 -17.88 -2.56
C ALA A 158 24.87 -18.42 -1.68
N ILE A 159 25.21 -18.92 -0.49
CA ILE A 159 24.23 -19.43 0.48
C ILE A 159 23.25 -18.30 0.86
N GLY A 160 23.77 -17.11 1.12
CA GLY A 160 22.95 -15.94 1.49
C GLY A 160 21.97 -15.56 0.38
N TYR A 161 22.40 -15.51 -0.87
CA TYR A 161 21.52 -15.19 -1.99
C TYR A 161 20.47 -16.27 -2.24
N ILE A 162 20.85 -17.56 -2.10
CA ILE A 162 19.88 -18.66 -2.19
C ILE A 162 18.79 -18.51 -1.12
N CYS A 163 19.18 -18.27 0.12
CA CYS A 163 18.24 -18.09 1.24
C CYS A 163 17.34 -16.88 1.06
N GLN A 164 17.83 -15.81 0.44
CA GLN A 164 17.07 -14.59 0.18
C GLN A 164 15.99 -14.77 -0.89
N ASP A 165 16.33 -15.47 -1.98
CA ASP A 165 15.53 -15.48 -3.20
C ASP A 165 14.62 -16.70 -3.35
N ILE A 166 14.88 -17.79 -2.63
CA ILE A 166 14.09 -19.01 -2.69
C ILE A 166 12.96 -19.00 -1.65
N ASP A 167 11.89 -19.74 -1.95
CA ASP A 167 10.82 -19.99 -0.97
C ASP A 167 11.40 -20.74 0.25
N PRO A 168 11.23 -20.22 1.47
CA PRO A 168 11.75 -20.84 2.68
C PRO A 168 11.37 -22.32 2.87
N GLU A 169 10.18 -22.71 2.43
CA GLU A 169 9.73 -24.10 2.53
C GLU A 169 10.63 -25.10 1.79
N GLN A 170 11.29 -24.64 0.72
CA GLN A 170 12.19 -25.48 -0.08
C GLN A 170 13.49 -25.83 0.64
N LEU A 171 13.85 -25.08 1.69
CA LEU A 171 15.11 -25.24 2.41
C LEU A 171 14.94 -25.77 3.84
N GLN A 172 13.72 -26.00 4.31
CA GLN A 172 13.47 -26.43 5.70
C GLN A 172 14.21 -27.73 6.08
N ASP A 173 14.25 -28.70 5.17
CA ASP A 173 14.94 -29.97 5.39
C ASP A 173 16.47 -29.86 5.29
N LYS A 174 17.00 -28.74 4.81
CA LYS A 174 18.43 -28.45 4.70
C LYS A 174 18.93 -27.44 5.74
N SER A 175 18.08 -27.00 6.67
CA SER A 175 18.41 -25.94 7.63
C SER A 175 19.65 -26.28 8.48
N ASN A 176 19.80 -27.53 8.93
CA ASN A 176 20.94 -27.95 9.75
C ASN A 176 22.26 -27.83 9.01
N GLU A 177 22.30 -28.27 7.76
CA GLU A 177 23.51 -28.19 6.90
C GLU A 177 23.89 -26.74 6.63
N ILE A 178 22.91 -25.91 6.26
CA ILE A 178 23.09 -24.50 5.97
C ILE A 178 23.57 -23.74 7.21
N LEU A 179 22.96 -23.97 8.37
CA LEU A 179 23.38 -23.35 9.62
C LEU A 179 24.78 -23.77 10.05
N THR A 180 25.17 -25.03 9.82
CA THR A 180 26.52 -25.48 10.11
C THR A 180 27.58 -24.68 9.37
N ALA A 181 27.36 -24.42 8.06
CA ALA A 181 28.25 -23.60 7.25
C ALA A 181 28.29 -22.14 7.73
N ILE A 182 27.11 -21.57 7.98
CA ILE A 182 26.98 -20.17 8.41
C ILE A 182 27.68 -19.96 9.76
N ILE A 183 27.41 -20.81 10.74
CA ILE A 183 28.00 -20.71 12.08
C ILE A 183 29.52 -20.87 12.02
N GLN A 184 30.00 -21.76 11.18
CA GLN A 184 31.46 -21.93 10.95
C GLN A 184 32.10 -20.60 10.52
N GLY A 185 31.45 -19.87 9.62
CA GLY A 185 31.92 -18.57 9.12
C GLY A 185 31.78 -17.44 10.12
N MET A 186 30.81 -17.52 11.04
CA MET A 186 30.57 -16.48 12.05
C MET A 186 31.44 -16.60 13.30
N ARG A 187 32.10 -17.73 13.47
CA ARG A 187 32.90 -18.00 14.68
C ARG A 187 33.90 -16.90 14.98
N LYS A 188 34.09 -16.64 16.27
CA LYS A 188 35.06 -15.71 16.82
C LYS A 188 36.50 -16.01 16.30
N GLU A 189 36.80 -17.28 16.08
CA GLU A 189 38.08 -17.77 15.61
C GLU A 189 38.33 -17.56 14.12
N GLU A 190 37.34 -17.23 13.34
CA GLU A 190 37.51 -16.90 11.91
C GLU A 190 38.31 -15.59 11.76
N PRO A 191 39.49 -15.64 11.12
CA PRO A 191 40.35 -14.45 11.02
C PRO A 191 39.89 -13.40 10.03
N SER A 192 39.06 -13.77 9.06
CA SER A 192 38.58 -12.83 8.01
C SER A 192 37.28 -12.17 8.38
N ASN A 193 37.28 -10.84 8.43
CA ASN A 193 36.04 -10.05 8.63
C ASN A 193 35.09 -10.14 7.43
N ASN A 194 35.62 -10.33 6.21
CA ASN A 194 34.79 -10.51 5.01
C ASN A 194 34.01 -11.83 5.07
N VAL A 195 34.62 -12.90 5.55
CA VAL A 195 33.96 -14.20 5.78
C VAL A 195 32.90 -14.08 6.86
N LYS A 196 33.23 -13.42 7.99
CA LYS A 196 32.25 -13.15 9.08
C LYS A 196 31.05 -12.38 8.57
N LEU A 197 31.26 -11.34 7.77
CA LEU A 197 30.20 -10.53 7.22
C LEU A 197 29.31 -11.34 6.29
N ALA A 198 29.88 -12.11 5.37
CA ALA A 198 29.12 -12.97 4.46
C ALA A 198 28.29 -14.00 5.23
N ALA A 199 28.85 -14.60 6.27
CA ALA A 199 28.17 -15.58 7.12
C ALA A 199 27.02 -14.93 7.90
N THR A 200 27.26 -13.75 8.46
CA THR A 200 26.24 -13.02 9.24
C THR A 200 25.05 -12.59 8.37
N ASN A 201 25.32 -12.12 7.15
CA ASN A 201 24.29 -11.80 6.18
C ASN A 201 23.51 -13.06 5.73
N ALA A 202 24.21 -14.17 5.56
CA ALA A 202 23.57 -15.45 5.22
C ALA A 202 22.64 -15.93 6.34
N LEU A 203 23.03 -15.76 7.60
CA LEU A 203 22.15 -16.08 8.73
C LEU A 203 20.87 -15.23 8.69
N LEU A 204 21.01 -13.94 8.45
CA LEU A 204 19.85 -13.04 8.35
C LEU A 204 18.81 -13.55 7.34
N ASN A 205 19.28 -13.98 6.17
CA ASN A 205 18.43 -14.49 5.10
C ASN A 205 17.87 -15.89 5.39
N SER A 206 18.46 -16.63 6.31
CA SER A 206 18.04 -18.01 6.66
C SER A 206 17.07 -18.10 7.82
N LEU A 207 16.84 -17.01 8.54
CA LEU A 207 16.04 -17.05 9.79
C LEU A 207 14.60 -17.51 9.59
N GLU A 208 14.01 -17.30 8.44
CA GLU A 208 12.61 -17.67 8.17
C GLU A 208 12.40 -19.20 8.07
N PHE A 209 13.42 -19.99 7.72
CA PHE A 209 13.30 -21.44 7.63
C PHE A 209 14.03 -22.20 8.74
N THR A 210 14.53 -21.52 9.76
CA THR A 210 15.26 -22.13 10.88
C THR A 210 14.41 -22.31 12.13
N LYS A 211 13.10 -22.29 12.01
CA LYS A 211 12.17 -22.43 13.15
C LYS A 211 12.44 -23.69 13.96
N ALA A 212 12.65 -24.83 13.29
CA ALA A 212 12.93 -26.11 13.96
C ALA A 212 14.20 -26.04 14.84
N ASN A 213 15.21 -25.26 14.43
CA ASN A 213 16.41 -25.04 15.21
C ASN A 213 16.16 -24.13 16.41
N PHE A 214 15.33 -23.11 16.27
CA PHE A 214 14.96 -22.25 17.38
C PHE A 214 14.03 -22.95 18.37
N ASP A 215 13.23 -23.91 17.94
CA ASP A 215 12.38 -24.70 18.85
C ASP A 215 13.21 -25.59 19.80
N LYS A 216 14.43 -25.95 19.43
CA LYS A 216 15.34 -26.72 20.28
C LYS A 216 16.18 -25.78 21.13
N GLU A 217 16.07 -25.90 22.45
CA GLU A 217 16.72 -24.99 23.39
C GLU A 217 18.26 -24.94 23.21
N SER A 218 18.92 -26.08 23.06
CA SER A 218 20.38 -26.14 22.89
C SER A 218 20.87 -25.47 21.59
N GLU A 219 20.15 -25.68 20.48
CA GLU A 219 20.48 -25.07 19.20
C GLU A 219 20.19 -23.56 19.22
N ARG A 220 19.08 -23.16 19.82
CA ARG A 220 18.72 -21.75 20.02
C ARG A 220 19.76 -21.00 20.84
N HIS A 221 20.21 -21.57 21.98
CA HIS A 221 21.26 -20.97 22.80
C HIS A 221 22.56 -20.78 22.01
N PHE A 222 22.93 -21.75 21.20
CA PHE A 222 24.14 -21.67 20.38
C PHE A 222 24.05 -20.56 19.34
N ILE A 223 22.93 -20.48 18.61
CA ILE A 223 22.71 -19.43 17.61
C ILE A 223 22.75 -18.05 18.29
N MET A 224 22.03 -17.89 19.39
CA MET A 224 21.98 -16.61 20.12
C MET A 224 23.37 -16.20 20.63
N GLN A 225 24.14 -17.14 21.15
CA GLN A 225 25.50 -16.87 21.60
C GLN A 225 26.40 -16.37 20.45
N VAL A 226 26.37 -17.03 19.31
CA VAL A 226 27.17 -16.65 18.13
C VAL A 226 26.77 -15.26 17.61
N VAL A 227 25.48 -14.97 17.53
CA VAL A 227 24.99 -13.65 17.09
C VAL A 227 25.40 -12.56 18.09
N CYS A 228 25.24 -12.80 19.39
CA CYS A 228 25.63 -11.84 20.42
C CYS A 228 27.13 -11.57 20.40
N GLU A 229 27.97 -12.60 20.20
CA GLU A 229 29.43 -12.42 20.03
C GLU A 229 29.73 -11.57 18.78
N ALA A 230 29.02 -11.78 17.67
CA ALA A 230 29.21 -11.02 16.44
C ALA A 230 28.87 -9.53 16.62
N THR A 231 27.96 -9.18 17.51
CA THR A 231 27.66 -7.78 17.85
C THR A 231 28.82 -7.06 18.51
N GLN A 232 29.79 -7.78 19.03
CA GLN A 232 30.99 -7.23 19.67
C GLN A 232 32.23 -7.26 18.76
N CYS A 233 32.09 -7.65 17.49
CA CYS A 233 33.15 -7.64 16.50
C CYS A 233 33.71 -6.23 16.26
N PRO A 234 35.04 -6.05 16.16
CA PRO A 234 35.63 -4.73 15.86
C PRO A 234 35.21 -4.15 14.49
N ASP A 235 34.91 -5.01 13.53
CA ASP A 235 34.46 -4.57 12.20
C ASP A 235 33.00 -4.07 12.28
N THR A 236 32.77 -2.80 11.94
CA THR A 236 31.45 -2.17 11.99
C THR A 236 30.42 -2.87 11.13
N ARG A 237 30.81 -3.35 9.93
CA ARG A 237 29.89 -4.03 9.01
C ARG A 237 29.33 -5.32 9.63
N VAL A 238 30.18 -6.06 10.33
CA VAL A 238 29.78 -7.29 11.03
C VAL A 238 28.84 -6.96 12.19
N ARG A 239 29.17 -5.93 12.97
CA ARG A 239 28.31 -5.47 14.08
C ARG A 239 26.91 -5.10 13.59
N VAL A 240 26.83 -4.32 12.51
CA VAL A 240 25.55 -3.90 11.91
C VAL A 240 24.77 -5.13 11.46
N ALA A 241 25.39 -6.07 10.75
CA ALA A 241 24.75 -7.30 10.27
C ALA A 241 24.25 -8.16 11.45
N ALA A 242 25.04 -8.27 12.51
CA ALA A 242 24.65 -9.02 13.73
C ALA A 242 23.45 -8.39 14.42
N LEU A 243 23.41 -7.06 14.50
CA LEU A 243 22.27 -6.33 15.08
C LEU A 243 21.01 -6.49 14.22
N GLN A 244 21.16 -6.50 12.89
CA GLN A 244 20.05 -6.80 11.97
C GLN A 244 19.47 -8.21 12.22
N ASN A 245 20.34 -9.17 12.51
CA ASN A 245 19.91 -10.51 12.91
C ASN A 245 19.08 -10.47 14.20
N LEU A 246 19.54 -9.73 15.21
CA LEU A 246 18.79 -9.60 16.46
C LEU A 246 17.41 -8.96 16.26
N VAL A 247 17.32 -7.95 15.40
CA VAL A 247 16.04 -7.31 15.03
C VAL A 247 15.08 -8.36 14.44
N LYS A 248 15.58 -9.12 13.46
CA LYS A 248 14.75 -10.14 12.79
C LYS A 248 14.40 -11.32 13.70
N ILE A 249 15.33 -11.75 14.54
CA ILE A 249 15.10 -12.83 15.51
C ILE A 249 14.00 -12.41 16.51
N MET A 250 14.03 -11.17 16.98
CA MET A 250 12.99 -10.65 17.86
C MET A 250 11.62 -10.67 17.17
N SER A 251 11.57 -10.30 15.91
CA SER A 251 10.35 -10.28 15.09
C SER A 251 9.78 -11.69 14.90
N LEU A 252 10.64 -12.68 14.59
CA LEU A 252 10.20 -14.04 14.26
C LEU A 252 10.01 -14.93 15.49
N TYR A 253 10.81 -14.72 16.55
CA TYR A 253 10.93 -15.64 17.66
C TYR A 253 10.78 -14.95 19.02
N TYR A 254 9.89 -13.96 19.08
CA TYR A 254 9.63 -13.16 20.28
C TYR A 254 9.42 -14.03 21.54
N GLN A 255 8.66 -15.12 21.41
CA GLN A 255 8.28 -15.95 22.56
C GLN A 255 9.46 -16.68 23.21
N TYR A 256 10.59 -16.81 22.50
CA TYR A 256 11.81 -17.44 23.01
C TYR A 256 12.81 -16.45 23.62
N MET A 257 12.52 -15.14 23.57
CA MET A 257 13.52 -14.11 23.89
C MET A 257 13.62 -13.78 25.38
N GLU A 258 12.73 -14.25 26.23
CA GLU A 258 12.73 -13.95 27.68
C GLU A 258 14.07 -14.30 28.36
N THR A 259 14.63 -15.46 28.05
CA THR A 259 15.89 -15.93 28.58
C THR A 259 17.09 -15.07 28.22
N TYR A 260 17.02 -14.41 27.04
CA TYR A 260 18.14 -13.65 26.46
C TYR A 260 18.04 -12.15 26.69
N MET A 261 16.82 -11.63 26.90
CA MET A 261 16.59 -10.18 26.98
C MET A 261 17.36 -9.56 28.15
N GLY A 262 17.20 -10.06 29.36
CA GLY A 262 17.87 -9.54 30.55
C GLY A 262 19.39 -9.72 30.52
N PRO A 263 19.90 -10.95 30.29
CA PRO A 263 21.35 -11.20 30.33
C PRO A 263 22.17 -10.56 29.23
N ALA A 264 21.59 -10.34 28.04
CA ALA A 264 22.39 -9.97 26.86
C ALA A 264 21.74 -8.90 25.99
N LEU A 265 20.54 -9.11 25.44
CA LEU A 265 19.98 -8.28 24.38
C LEU A 265 19.74 -6.84 24.80
N PHE A 266 19.29 -6.64 26.02
CA PHE A 266 19.07 -5.30 26.55
C PHE A 266 20.37 -4.47 26.55
N ALA A 267 21.43 -5.03 27.12
CA ALA A 267 22.72 -4.32 27.19
C ALA A 267 23.32 -4.07 25.80
N ILE A 268 23.26 -5.06 24.91
CA ILE A 268 23.78 -4.95 23.54
C ILE A 268 23.06 -3.85 22.76
N THR A 269 21.72 -3.84 22.80
CA THR A 269 20.93 -2.89 22.02
C THR A 269 20.97 -1.48 22.58
N ILE A 270 21.03 -1.33 23.91
CA ILE A 270 21.18 -0.03 24.56
C ILE A 270 22.56 0.58 24.22
N GLU A 271 23.63 -0.22 24.26
CA GLU A 271 24.95 0.24 23.86
C GLU A 271 24.99 0.64 22.39
N ALA A 272 24.33 -0.12 21.52
CA ALA A 272 24.20 0.20 20.09
C ALA A 272 23.50 1.53 19.88
N MET A 273 22.40 1.80 20.58
CA MET A 273 21.66 3.06 20.48
C MET A 273 22.51 4.28 20.84
N LYS A 274 23.47 4.11 21.77
CA LYS A 274 24.39 5.17 22.23
C LYS A 274 25.61 5.36 21.32
N SER A 275 25.79 4.52 20.31
CA SER A 275 26.95 4.53 19.42
C SER A 275 27.01 5.85 18.62
N ASP A 276 28.25 6.33 18.41
CA ASP A 276 28.53 7.47 17.52
C ASP A 276 28.46 7.10 16.03
N ILE A 277 28.44 5.81 15.74
CA ILE A 277 28.34 5.28 14.37
C ILE A 277 26.84 5.18 14.02
N ASP A 278 26.39 5.96 13.05
CA ASP A 278 24.97 6.08 12.70
C ASP A 278 24.32 4.73 12.34
N GLU A 279 25.00 3.89 11.56
CA GLU A 279 24.47 2.59 11.14
C GLU A 279 24.23 1.65 12.35
N VAL A 280 25.12 1.70 13.34
CA VAL A 280 24.97 0.93 14.59
C VAL A 280 23.82 1.45 15.43
N ALA A 281 23.75 2.77 15.61
CA ALA A 281 22.68 3.41 16.35
C ALA A 281 21.31 3.13 15.76
N LEU A 282 21.21 3.18 14.42
CA LEU A 282 19.96 2.85 13.69
C LEU A 282 19.47 1.44 14.00
N GLN A 283 20.37 0.46 14.06
CA GLN A 283 19.98 -0.92 14.35
C GLN A 283 19.50 -1.10 15.80
N GLY A 284 20.14 -0.43 16.74
CA GLY A 284 19.69 -0.43 18.12
C GLY A 284 18.28 0.15 18.29
N ILE A 285 18.02 1.27 17.62
CA ILE A 285 16.71 1.91 17.61
C ILE A 285 15.66 1.03 16.93
N GLU A 286 16.03 0.43 15.79
CA GLU A 286 15.17 -0.47 15.03
C GLU A 286 14.76 -1.69 15.84
N PHE A 287 15.67 -2.25 16.65
CA PHE A 287 15.36 -3.36 17.53
C PHE A 287 14.19 -3.01 18.46
N TRP A 288 14.25 -1.88 19.11
CA TRP A 288 13.21 -1.46 20.08
C TRP A 288 11.91 -1.02 19.37
N SER A 289 12.01 -0.43 18.17
CA SER A 289 10.83 -0.17 17.34
C SER A 289 10.11 -1.48 16.99
N ASN A 290 10.87 -2.50 16.67
CA ASN A 290 10.34 -3.83 16.36
C ASN A 290 9.73 -4.53 17.58
N VAL A 291 10.32 -4.38 18.76
CA VAL A 291 9.74 -4.86 20.01
C VAL A 291 8.37 -4.22 20.24
N CYS A 292 8.25 -2.92 19.99
CA CYS A 292 6.96 -2.22 20.10
C CYS A 292 5.92 -2.77 19.14
N ASP A 293 6.29 -2.99 17.88
CA ASP A 293 5.39 -3.55 16.86
C ASP A 293 4.88 -4.93 17.28
N GLU A 294 5.79 -5.81 17.73
CA GLU A 294 5.42 -7.16 18.17
C GLU A 294 4.51 -7.12 19.39
N GLU A 295 4.80 -6.25 20.35
CA GLU A 295 4.00 -6.13 21.57
C GLU A 295 2.64 -5.49 21.31
N MET A 296 2.53 -4.60 20.33
CA MET A 296 1.23 -4.05 19.89
C MET A 296 0.37 -5.14 19.24
N ASP A 297 0.96 -5.98 18.39
CA ASP A 297 0.26 -7.11 17.76
C ASP A 297 -0.22 -8.13 18.82
N LEU A 298 0.61 -8.40 19.81
CA LEU A 298 0.26 -9.30 20.92
C LEU A 298 -0.88 -8.71 21.77
N ALA A 299 -0.93 -7.41 21.96
CA ALA A 299 -2.02 -6.73 22.67
C ALA A 299 -3.34 -6.86 21.90
N ILE A 300 -3.32 -6.74 20.57
CA ILE A 300 -4.49 -6.94 19.71
C ILE A 300 -4.97 -8.39 19.82
N GLU A 301 -4.06 -9.36 19.74
CA GLU A 301 -4.39 -10.79 19.91
C GLU A 301 -5.04 -11.08 21.27
N ALA A 302 -4.50 -10.51 22.34
CA ALA A 302 -5.05 -10.66 23.68
C ALA A 302 -6.46 -10.07 23.79
N SER A 303 -6.70 -8.91 23.17
CA SER A 303 -8.01 -8.26 23.12
C SER A 303 -9.04 -9.10 22.38
N GLU A 304 -8.68 -9.63 21.20
CA GLU A 304 -9.55 -10.50 20.42
C GLU A 304 -9.88 -11.81 21.14
N ALA A 305 -8.89 -12.40 21.80
CA ALA A 305 -9.07 -13.62 22.59
C ALA A 305 -10.01 -13.38 23.77
N ALA A 306 -9.90 -12.22 24.45
CA ALA A 306 -10.77 -11.83 25.56
C ALA A 306 -12.23 -11.66 25.09
N GLU A 307 -12.45 -11.07 23.91
CA GLU A 307 -13.80 -10.95 23.32
C GLU A 307 -14.44 -12.32 23.07
N GLN A 308 -13.63 -13.32 22.71
CA GLN A 308 -14.09 -14.68 22.46
C GLN A 308 -14.13 -15.57 23.71
N GLY A 309 -13.75 -15.02 24.87
CA GLY A 309 -13.73 -15.72 26.14
C GLY A 309 -12.67 -16.80 26.26
N ARG A 310 -11.60 -16.75 25.47
CA ARG A 310 -10.46 -17.69 25.49
C ARG A 310 -9.17 -16.99 25.89
N PRO A 311 -8.18 -17.73 26.45
CA PRO A 311 -6.86 -17.13 26.67
C PRO A 311 -6.13 -16.91 25.35
N PRO A 312 -5.27 -15.89 25.25
CA PRO A 312 -4.46 -15.66 24.05
C PRO A 312 -3.43 -16.79 23.87
N GLU A 313 -3.15 -17.16 22.62
CA GLU A 313 -2.16 -18.18 22.28
C GLU A 313 -0.73 -17.71 22.60
N HIS A 314 -0.45 -16.42 22.34
CA HIS A 314 0.83 -15.78 22.57
C HIS A 314 0.64 -14.58 23.51
N THR A 315 1.58 -14.40 24.45
CA THR A 315 1.49 -13.31 25.43
C THR A 315 2.67 -12.36 25.34
N SER A 316 2.41 -11.07 25.59
CA SER A 316 3.44 -10.05 25.70
C SER A 316 4.23 -10.20 27.01
N LYS A 317 5.53 -9.97 26.95
CA LYS A 317 6.43 -9.90 28.12
C LYS A 317 6.64 -8.45 28.57
N PHE A 318 6.05 -7.47 27.92
CA PHE A 318 6.11 -6.05 28.25
C PHE A 318 7.54 -5.51 28.33
N TYR A 319 8.41 -5.90 27.41
CA TYR A 319 9.80 -5.44 27.36
C TYR A 319 9.91 -3.93 27.16
N ALA A 320 9.09 -3.37 26.26
CA ALA A 320 9.09 -1.94 25.96
C ALA A 320 8.75 -1.13 27.20
N LYS A 321 7.69 -1.51 27.90
CA LYS A 321 7.26 -0.85 29.14
C LYS A 321 8.33 -0.93 30.23
N GLY A 322 8.93 -2.11 30.38
CA GLY A 322 10.01 -2.31 31.36
C GLY A 322 11.28 -1.55 31.07
N ALA A 323 11.52 -1.20 29.79
CA ALA A 323 12.72 -0.49 29.35
C ALA A 323 12.55 1.03 29.24
N LEU A 324 11.35 1.59 29.43
CA LEU A 324 11.05 3.01 29.21
C LEU A 324 12.04 3.95 29.92
N GLN A 325 12.39 3.66 31.17
CA GLN A 325 13.31 4.51 31.94
C GLN A 325 14.70 4.63 31.33
N TYR A 326 15.10 3.66 30.48
CA TYR A 326 16.38 3.65 29.77
C TYR A 326 16.24 4.16 28.32
N LEU A 327 15.16 3.78 27.64
CA LEU A 327 14.95 4.10 26.24
C LEU A 327 14.64 5.58 26.00
N VAL A 328 13.75 6.15 26.82
CA VAL A 328 13.28 7.53 26.61
C VAL A 328 14.43 8.56 26.72
N PRO A 329 15.32 8.49 27.73
CA PRO A 329 16.46 9.43 27.80
C PRO A 329 17.40 9.32 26.60
N ILE A 330 17.66 8.10 26.10
CA ILE A 330 18.53 7.89 24.93
C ILE A 330 17.89 8.44 23.66
N LEU A 331 16.62 8.14 23.44
CA LEU A 331 15.89 8.56 22.25
C LEU A 331 15.73 10.08 22.20
N THR A 332 15.38 10.72 23.31
CA THR A 332 15.26 12.18 23.38
C THR A 332 16.60 12.86 23.16
N GLN A 333 17.69 12.32 23.68
CA GLN A 333 19.03 12.85 23.39
C GLN A 333 19.41 12.66 21.92
N THR A 334 19.00 11.54 21.31
CA THR A 334 19.24 11.30 19.88
C THR A 334 18.46 12.28 19.00
N LEU A 335 17.31 12.76 19.43
CA LEU A 335 16.56 13.82 18.72
C LEU A 335 17.35 15.13 18.60
N THR A 336 18.37 15.36 19.42
CA THR A 336 19.22 16.56 19.33
C THR A 336 20.30 16.47 18.24
N LYS A 337 20.37 15.36 17.51
CA LYS A 337 21.34 15.12 16.42
C LYS A 337 20.77 15.47 15.04
N GLN A 338 19.99 16.54 14.95
CA GLN A 338 19.41 17.00 13.69
C GLN A 338 20.51 17.45 12.72
N ASP A 339 20.28 17.27 11.44
CA ASP A 339 21.07 17.81 10.36
C ASP A 339 20.31 18.96 9.68
N GLU A 340 20.87 20.16 9.65
CA GLU A 340 20.24 21.35 9.04
C GLU A 340 20.08 21.22 7.52
N ASN A 341 20.94 20.44 6.88
CA ASN A 341 20.96 20.23 5.43
C ASN A 341 20.31 18.90 5.02
N ASP A 342 19.53 18.30 5.91
CA ASP A 342 18.95 16.99 5.71
C ASP A 342 17.89 17.01 4.59
N ASP A 343 18.05 16.12 3.61
CA ASP A 343 16.99 15.80 2.67
C ASP A 343 15.95 14.95 3.39
N ASP A 344 14.67 15.22 3.14
CA ASP A 344 13.56 14.47 3.71
C ASP A 344 13.66 12.95 3.42
N ASP A 345 14.42 12.58 2.41
CA ASP A 345 14.61 11.17 1.99
C ASP A 345 15.73 10.45 2.75
N ASP A 346 16.59 11.17 3.50
CA ASP A 346 17.70 10.56 4.23
C ASP A 346 17.23 10.04 5.60
N TRP A 347 17.38 8.73 5.80
CA TRP A 347 17.09 8.08 7.08
C TRP A 347 18.31 8.20 8.00
N ASN A 348 18.12 8.74 9.20
CA ASN A 348 19.19 8.96 10.18
C ASN A 348 18.70 8.64 11.60
N PRO A 349 19.62 8.55 12.59
CA PRO A 349 19.21 8.25 13.96
C PRO A 349 18.18 9.21 14.57
N CYS A 350 18.23 10.47 14.22
CA CYS A 350 17.27 11.47 14.71
C CYS A 350 15.84 11.13 14.28
N LYS A 351 15.65 10.84 12.98
CA LYS A 351 14.34 10.45 12.44
C LYS A 351 13.87 9.12 13.01
N ALA A 352 14.80 8.16 13.13
CA ALA A 352 14.50 6.84 13.72
C ALA A 352 14.07 6.97 15.18
N ALA A 353 14.71 7.85 15.94
CA ALA A 353 14.36 8.11 17.34
C ALA A 353 12.95 8.68 17.47
N GLY A 354 12.57 9.60 16.60
CA GLY A 354 11.22 10.17 16.56
C GLY A 354 10.16 9.10 16.30
N VAL A 355 10.39 8.24 15.32
CA VAL A 355 9.49 7.12 14.98
C VAL A 355 9.40 6.12 16.15
N CYS A 356 10.54 5.79 16.77
CA CYS A 356 10.57 4.88 17.91
C CYS A 356 9.78 5.44 19.11
N LEU A 357 9.89 6.76 19.38
CA LEU A 357 9.10 7.40 20.44
C LEU A 357 7.60 7.34 20.16
N MET A 358 7.19 7.52 18.90
CA MET A 358 5.77 7.37 18.52
C MET A 358 5.28 5.94 18.76
N LEU A 359 6.10 4.95 18.41
CA LEU A 359 5.77 3.54 18.64
C LEU A 359 5.72 3.21 20.15
N LEU A 360 6.64 3.72 20.93
CA LEU A 360 6.62 3.56 22.38
C LEU A 360 5.37 4.19 23.00
N ALA A 361 4.95 5.36 22.53
CA ALA A 361 3.74 6.01 23.00
C ALA A 361 2.50 5.16 22.70
N THR A 362 2.42 4.61 21.50
CA THR A 362 1.31 3.74 21.11
C THR A 362 1.32 2.41 21.88
N CYS A 363 2.50 1.82 22.08
CA CYS A 363 2.67 0.54 22.76
C CYS A 363 2.45 0.65 24.27
N CYS A 364 3.06 1.63 24.92
CA CYS A 364 3.07 1.80 26.38
C CYS A 364 1.98 2.72 26.90
N GLU A 365 1.31 3.44 26.02
CA GLU A 365 0.21 4.36 26.36
C GLU A 365 0.61 5.37 27.43
N ASP A 366 -0.16 5.50 28.51
CA ASP A 366 0.06 6.51 29.57
C ASP A 366 1.43 6.39 30.27
N ASP A 367 2.04 5.22 30.25
CA ASP A 367 3.29 4.96 30.97
C ASP A 367 4.48 5.76 30.44
N ILE A 368 4.45 6.18 29.19
CA ILE A 368 5.54 6.99 28.59
C ILE A 368 5.56 8.42 29.12
N VAL A 369 4.41 8.97 29.48
CA VAL A 369 4.27 10.40 29.83
C VAL A 369 5.20 10.81 30.98
N PRO A 370 5.26 10.09 32.14
CA PRO A 370 6.18 10.48 33.23
C PRO A 370 7.65 10.44 32.83
N HIS A 371 8.02 9.64 31.85
CA HIS A 371 9.42 9.48 31.41
C HIS A 371 9.88 10.57 30.44
N ILE A 372 8.97 11.08 29.60
CA ILE A 372 9.31 12.02 28.53
C ILE A 372 9.01 13.49 28.91
N LEU A 373 8.02 13.71 29.76
CA LEU A 373 7.56 15.04 30.13
C LEU A 373 8.66 15.91 30.78
N PRO A 374 9.54 15.37 31.66
CA PRO A 374 10.64 16.14 32.20
C PRO A 374 11.59 16.72 31.16
N PHE A 375 11.91 15.95 30.10
CA PHE A 375 12.76 16.44 29.01
C PHE A 375 12.08 17.59 28.27
N ILE A 376 10.80 17.48 27.98
CA ILE A 376 10.02 18.48 27.27
C ILE A 376 10.00 19.79 28.08
N LYS A 377 9.67 19.72 29.36
CA LYS A 377 9.61 20.90 30.26
C LYS A 377 10.96 21.60 30.40
N GLU A 378 12.05 20.83 30.46
CA GLU A 378 13.40 21.37 30.63
C GLU A 378 13.89 22.09 29.37
N HIS A 379 13.57 21.56 28.17
CA HIS A 379 14.22 21.97 26.93
C HIS A 379 13.36 22.75 25.94
N ILE A 380 12.04 22.81 26.12
CA ILE A 380 11.15 23.50 25.16
C ILE A 380 11.48 24.99 24.99
N LYS A 381 12.10 25.59 25.98
CA LYS A 381 12.58 26.99 25.93
C LYS A 381 14.10 27.13 25.98
N ASN A 382 14.82 26.04 25.72
CA ASN A 382 16.29 26.03 25.73
C ASN A 382 16.84 27.01 24.71
N PRO A 383 17.92 27.80 25.03
CA PRO A 383 18.56 28.70 24.06
C PRO A 383 19.09 28.04 22.80
N ASP A 384 19.45 26.74 22.87
CA ASP A 384 19.89 25.96 21.72
C ASP A 384 18.68 25.43 20.95
N TRP A 385 18.60 25.75 19.66
CA TRP A 385 17.52 25.34 18.79
C TRP A 385 17.37 23.79 18.69
N ARG A 386 18.50 23.07 18.81
CA ARG A 386 18.50 21.61 18.73
C ARG A 386 17.69 20.99 19.86
N TYR A 387 17.79 21.53 21.05
CA TYR A 387 17.02 21.07 22.23
C TYR A 387 15.56 21.53 22.16
N ARG A 388 15.30 22.73 21.64
CA ARG A 388 13.91 23.21 21.44
C ARG A 388 13.19 22.30 20.44
N ASP A 389 13.85 22.03 19.32
CA ASP A 389 13.30 21.14 18.30
C ASP A 389 13.05 19.73 18.84
N ALA A 390 14.03 19.17 19.57
CA ALA A 390 13.90 17.85 20.18
C ALA A 390 12.74 17.80 21.18
N ALA A 391 12.54 18.84 21.98
CA ALA A 391 11.44 18.92 22.94
C ALA A 391 10.07 18.95 22.24
N VAL A 392 9.95 19.72 21.15
CA VAL A 392 8.71 19.81 20.35
C VAL A 392 8.44 18.46 19.65
N MET A 393 9.46 17.83 19.08
CA MET A 393 9.32 16.51 18.45
C MET A 393 8.89 15.46 19.46
N ALA A 394 9.50 15.45 20.64
CA ALA A 394 9.12 14.52 21.72
C ALA A 394 7.65 14.72 22.14
N PHE A 395 7.23 15.98 22.25
CA PHE A 395 5.85 16.31 22.58
C PHE A 395 4.88 15.82 21.51
N GLY A 396 5.18 16.11 20.23
CA GLY A 396 4.36 15.65 19.11
C GLY A 396 4.28 14.14 18.99
N SER A 397 5.34 13.44 19.38
CA SER A 397 5.43 11.98 19.31
C SER A 397 4.50 11.25 20.28
N ILE A 398 4.16 11.87 21.42
CA ILE A 398 3.33 11.21 22.46
C ILE A 398 1.85 11.58 22.39
N LEU A 399 1.42 12.29 21.37
CA LEU A 399 0.02 12.72 21.23
C LEU A 399 -0.94 11.58 20.88
N GLU A 400 -0.44 10.48 20.38
CA GLU A 400 -1.20 9.27 20.09
C GLU A 400 -0.69 8.12 20.96
N GLY A 401 -1.60 7.38 21.58
CA GLY A 401 -1.31 6.27 22.48
C GLY A 401 -1.83 6.52 23.90
N PRO A 402 -1.29 7.51 24.63
CA PRO A 402 -1.85 7.86 25.94
C PRO A 402 -3.33 8.28 25.85
N GLU A 403 -4.07 8.10 26.95
CA GLU A 403 -5.48 8.47 27.01
C GLU A 403 -5.65 9.97 26.72
N PRO A 404 -6.56 10.35 25.79
CA PRO A 404 -6.78 11.76 25.45
C PRO A 404 -7.12 12.64 26.65
N ASN A 405 -7.85 12.12 27.63
CA ASN A 405 -8.18 12.85 28.85
C ASN A 405 -6.96 13.14 29.73
N GLN A 406 -5.91 12.30 29.65
CA GLN A 406 -4.65 12.53 30.34
C GLN A 406 -3.77 13.57 29.64
N LEU A 407 -3.79 13.59 28.31
CA LEU A 407 -2.98 14.50 27.51
C LEU A 407 -3.59 15.87 27.36
N LYS A 408 -4.89 16.00 27.31
CA LYS A 408 -5.60 17.25 27.02
C LYS A 408 -5.16 18.42 27.92
N PRO A 409 -5.08 18.26 29.28
CA PRO A 409 -4.59 19.38 30.12
C PRO A 409 -3.16 19.79 29.77
N LEU A 410 -2.29 18.83 29.45
CA LEU A 410 -0.90 19.10 29.10
C LEU A 410 -0.79 19.86 27.79
N VAL A 411 -1.60 19.47 26.80
CA VAL A 411 -1.61 20.10 25.48
C VAL A 411 -2.17 21.53 25.57
N ILE A 412 -3.23 21.74 26.31
CA ILE A 412 -3.80 23.06 26.55
C ILE A 412 -2.78 24.00 27.20
N GLN A 413 -2.03 23.50 28.18
CA GLN A 413 -0.96 24.23 28.84
C GLN A 413 0.19 24.57 27.88
N ALA A 414 0.47 23.70 26.90
CA ALA A 414 1.55 23.86 25.93
C ALA A 414 1.19 24.78 24.77
N MET A 415 -0.10 25.01 24.49
CA MET A 415 -0.54 25.73 23.30
C MET A 415 0.07 27.13 23.15
N PRO A 416 0.15 27.98 24.19
CA PRO A 416 0.79 29.29 24.06
C PRO A 416 2.24 29.19 23.58
N THR A 417 3.00 28.25 24.14
CA THR A 417 4.41 28.01 23.78
C THR A 417 4.53 27.55 22.35
N LEU A 418 3.66 26.64 21.89
CA LEU A 418 3.67 26.14 20.52
C LEU A 418 3.34 27.23 19.49
N ILE A 419 2.38 28.10 19.80
CA ILE A 419 2.04 29.25 18.97
C ILE A 419 3.26 30.20 18.85
N ASP A 420 3.96 30.44 19.93
CA ASP A 420 5.21 31.27 19.91
C ASP A 420 6.32 30.59 19.09
N LEU A 421 6.45 29.27 19.18
CA LEU A 421 7.47 28.51 18.43
C LEU A 421 7.18 28.41 16.93
N MET A 422 5.95 28.70 16.50
CA MET A 422 5.66 28.88 15.06
C MET A 422 6.42 30.05 14.43
N LYS A 423 6.94 30.97 15.26
CA LYS A 423 7.74 32.12 14.85
C LYS A 423 9.21 32.01 15.27
N ASP A 424 9.66 30.81 15.66
CA ASP A 424 11.04 30.56 16.10
C ASP A 424 12.06 30.97 15.01
N PRO A 425 13.22 31.49 15.37
CA PRO A 425 14.27 31.83 14.40
C PRO A 425 14.76 30.66 13.56
N SER A 426 14.73 29.45 14.11
CA SER A 426 15.12 28.21 13.38
C SER A 426 13.99 27.67 12.51
N VAL A 427 14.29 27.44 11.25
CA VAL A 427 13.38 26.80 10.28
C VAL A 427 13.01 25.39 10.73
N VAL A 428 13.96 24.64 11.29
CA VAL A 428 13.75 23.26 11.78
C VAL A 428 12.73 23.24 12.91
N VAL A 429 12.86 24.15 13.87
CA VAL A 429 11.91 24.29 14.99
C VAL A 429 10.51 24.66 14.48
N ARG A 430 10.41 25.60 13.54
CA ARG A 430 9.11 25.97 12.93
C ARG A 430 8.45 24.81 12.22
N ASP A 431 9.22 24.02 11.48
CA ASP A 431 8.75 22.84 10.76
C ASP A 431 8.19 21.80 11.74
N THR A 432 8.94 21.43 12.75
CA THR A 432 8.53 20.47 13.78
C THR A 432 7.30 20.96 14.55
N THR A 433 7.26 22.26 14.86
CA THR A 433 6.13 22.88 15.55
C THR A 433 4.86 22.83 14.68
N ALA A 434 4.97 23.12 13.39
CA ALA A 434 3.84 23.03 12.46
C ALA A 434 3.31 21.60 12.38
N TRP A 435 4.19 20.61 12.31
CA TRP A 435 3.83 19.21 12.36
C TRP A 435 3.10 18.84 13.66
N THR A 436 3.62 19.28 14.80
CA THR A 436 3.03 19.03 16.13
C THR A 436 1.64 19.66 16.24
N VAL A 437 1.48 20.89 15.77
CA VAL A 437 0.17 21.57 15.74
C VAL A 437 -0.83 20.78 14.87
N GLY A 438 -0.39 20.31 13.72
CA GLY A 438 -1.22 19.45 12.85
C GLY A 438 -1.69 18.20 13.58
N ARG A 439 -0.82 17.53 14.30
CA ARG A 439 -1.16 16.34 15.11
C ARG A 439 -2.14 16.68 16.24
N ILE A 440 -1.99 17.83 16.88
CA ILE A 440 -2.95 18.30 17.90
C ILE A 440 -4.33 18.50 17.28
N CYS A 441 -4.40 19.14 16.12
CA CYS A 441 -5.66 19.38 15.42
C CYS A 441 -6.36 18.06 15.03
N GLU A 442 -5.57 17.05 14.67
CA GLU A 442 -6.08 15.73 14.30
C GLU A 442 -6.52 14.89 15.51
N LEU A 443 -5.67 14.79 16.54
CA LEU A 443 -5.82 13.84 17.64
C LEU A 443 -6.50 14.44 18.88
N LEU A 444 -6.28 15.72 19.16
CA LEU A 444 -6.79 16.43 20.34
C LEU A 444 -7.35 17.80 19.94
N PRO A 445 -8.36 17.83 19.05
CA PRO A 445 -8.85 19.09 18.47
C PRO A 445 -9.40 20.07 19.51
N GLU A 446 -9.88 19.60 20.64
CA GLU A 446 -10.44 20.41 21.71
C GLU A 446 -9.42 21.36 22.33
N ALA A 447 -8.13 21.00 22.26
CA ALA A 447 -7.04 21.85 22.73
C ALA A 447 -6.77 23.03 21.81
N ALA A 448 -7.08 22.89 20.50
CA ALA A 448 -6.92 23.93 19.49
C ALA A 448 -8.20 24.70 19.25
N ILE A 449 -9.35 24.03 19.23
CA ILE A 449 -10.66 24.61 18.95
C ILE A 449 -11.34 25.03 20.25
N ASN A 450 -10.97 26.20 20.73
CA ASN A 450 -11.57 26.82 21.92
C ASN A 450 -11.43 28.34 21.81
N ASP A 451 -12.17 29.06 22.64
CA ASP A 451 -12.24 30.52 22.58
C ASP A 451 -10.89 31.20 22.87
N MET A 452 -10.00 30.51 23.59
CA MET A 452 -8.71 31.08 24.02
C MET A 452 -7.62 31.00 22.95
N TYR A 453 -7.54 29.89 22.23
CA TYR A 453 -6.40 29.58 21.36
C TYR A 453 -6.69 29.56 19.87
N LEU A 454 -7.94 29.38 19.44
CA LEU A 454 -8.27 29.24 18.02
C LEU A 454 -7.84 30.45 17.19
N THR A 455 -8.19 31.65 17.62
CA THR A 455 -7.84 32.86 16.88
C THR A 455 -6.33 33.10 16.76
N PRO A 456 -5.54 33.04 17.84
CA PRO A 456 -4.08 33.13 17.73
C PRO A 456 -3.49 31.99 16.87
N LEU A 457 -4.01 30.79 16.96
CA LEU A 457 -3.56 29.65 16.18
C LEU A 457 -3.81 29.88 14.68
N LEU A 458 -5.03 30.32 14.30
CA LEU A 458 -5.35 30.62 12.91
C LEU A 458 -4.43 31.71 12.34
N GLN A 459 -4.15 32.73 13.11
CA GLN A 459 -3.26 33.80 12.68
C GLN A 459 -1.85 33.27 12.42
N CYS A 460 -1.29 32.46 13.30
CA CYS A 460 0.05 31.91 13.10
C CYS A 460 0.11 30.89 11.96
N LEU A 461 -0.95 30.11 11.74
CA LEU A 461 -1.03 29.18 10.60
C LEU A 461 -1.12 29.94 9.27
N ILE A 462 -1.91 31.01 9.21
CA ILE A 462 -2.02 31.84 8.00
C ILE A 462 -0.66 32.47 7.65
N GLU A 463 0.06 33.01 8.64
CA GLU A 463 1.41 33.52 8.44
C GLU A 463 2.39 32.41 8.01
N GLY A 464 2.22 31.20 8.55
CA GLY A 464 3.05 30.05 8.22
C GLY A 464 2.93 29.58 6.77
N LEU A 465 1.83 29.88 6.08
CA LEU A 465 1.68 29.60 4.65
C LEU A 465 2.66 30.40 3.78
N GLY A 466 3.19 31.51 4.28
CA GLY A 466 4.23 32.28 3.61
C GLY A 466 5.67 31.90 3.98
N ALA A 467 5.85 30.94 4.87
CA ALA A 467 7.17 30.47 5.31
C ALA A 467 7.84 29.56 4.27
N GLU A 468 9.00 29.01 4.59
CA GLU A 468 9.73 28.07 3.73
C GLU A 468 8.84 26.87 3.36
N PRO A 469 9.04 26.22 2.18
CA PRO A 469 8.16 25.17 1.69
C PRO A 469 7.92 24.03 2.68
N ARG A 470 8.94 23.59 3.39
CA ARG A 470 8.81 22.51 4.40
C ARG A 470 7.86 22.90 5.54
N VAL A 471 7.91 24.12 6.01
CA VAL A 471 7.02 24.65 7.06
C VAL A 471 5.61 24.82 6.51
N ALA A 472 5.49 25.46 5.34
CA ALA A 472 4.21 25.72 4.70
C ALA A 472 3.45 24.41 4.38
N SER A 473 4.13 23.34 3.97
CA SER A 473 3.51 22.03 3.72
C SER A 473 2.86 21.45 4.99
N ASN A 474 3.57 21.51 6.11
CA ASN A 474 3.02 21.06 7.40
C ASN A 474 1.84 21.94 7.87
N VAL A 475 1.90 23.22 7.60
CA VAL A 475 0.81 24.16 7.89
C VAL A 475 -0.44 23.80 7.06
N CYS A 476 -0.26 23.47 5.78
CA CYS A 476 -1.37 22.97 4.93
C CYS A 476 -2.03 21.73 5.53
N TRP A 477 -1.24 20.76 5.97
CA TRP A 477 -1.77 19.59 6.65
C TRP A 477 -2.51 19.95 7.95
N ALA A 478 -1.99 20.88 8.72
CA ALA A 478 -2.65 21.37 9.94
C ALA A 478 -4.02 21.99 9.62
N PHE A 479 -4.14 22.76 8.53
CA PHE A 479 -5.42 23.29 8.09
C PHE A 479 -6.40 22.18 7.69
N SER A 480 -5.94 21.14 7.01
CA SER A 480 -6.77 19.99 6.64
C SER A 480 -7.38 19.33 7.89
N SER A 481 -6.53 19.05 8.88
CA SER A 481 -6.97 18.43 10.14
C SER A 481 -7.89 19.35 10.96
N LEU A 482 -7.57 20.63 10.99
CA LEU A 482 -8.39 21.64 11.70
C LEU A 482 -9.77 21.79 11.07
N ALA A 483 -9.85 21.80 9.73
CA ALA A 483 -11.13 21.92 9.01
C ALA A 483 -12.05 20.75 9.32
N GLU A 484 -11.54 19.54 9.27
CA GLU A 484 -12.31 18.34 9.61
C GLU A 484 -12.80 18.36 11.04
N ALA A 485 -11.89 18.67 11.98
CA ALA A 485 -12.23 18.75 13.40
C ALA A 485 -13.27 19.85 13.71
N ALA A 486 -13.14 21.01 13.07
CA ALA A 486 -14.06 22.12 13.25
C ALA A 486 -15.46 21.78 12.72
N TYR A 487 -15.53 21.09 11.60
CA TYR A 487 -16.80 20.67 11.00
C TYR A 487 -17.51 19.63 11.88
N GLU A 488 -16.77 18.65 12.41
CA GLU A 488 -17.33 17.61 13.29
C GLU A 488 -17.77 18.18 14.64
N ALA A 489 -17.10 19.21 15.15
CA ALA A 489 -17.43 19.86 16.41
C ALA A 489 -18.62 20.81 16.32
N ALA A 490 -19.06 21.15 15.11
CA ALA A 490 -20.15 22.09 14.91
C ALA A 490 -21.51 21.47 15.22
N ASP A 491 -22.43 22.28 15.76
CA ASP A 491 -23.80 21.87 16.04
C ASP A 491 -24.60 21.78 14.73
N VAL A 492 -25.22 20.64 14.50
CA VAL A 492 -26.10 20.39 13.36
C VAL A 492 -27.55 20.26 13.87
N ALA A 493 -28.45 21.00 13.26
CA ALA A 493 -29.87 20.89 13.58
C ALA A 493 -30.43 19.50 13.20
N ASP A 494 -31.36 18.97 13.97
CA ASP A 494 -31.90 17.60 13.82
C ASP A 494 -32.45 17.29 12.41
N ASP A 495 -32.95 18.32 11.70
CA ASP A 495 -33.53 18.20 10.36
C ASP A 495 -32.53 18.52 9.24
N GLN A 496 -31.24 18.72 9.57
CA GLN A 496 -30.19 19.13 8.62
C GLN A 496 -29.01 18.21 8.62
N GLU A 497 -28.38 18.04 7.46
CA GLU A 497 -27.19 17.20 7.29
C GLU A 497 -25.88 17.99 7.52
N GLU A 498 -25.94 19.32 7.38
CA GLU A 498 -24.76 20.19 7.49
C GLU A 498 -24.94 21.27 8.55
N PRO A 499 -23.89 21.71 9.24
CA PRO A 499 -24.00 22.85 10.18
C PRO A 499 -24.25 24.15 9.42
N ALA A 500 -25.09 25.02 9.98
CA ALA A 500 -25.37 26.33 9.42
C ALA A 500 -24.16 27.27 9.52
N THR A 501 -23.38 27.13 10.59
CA THR A 501 -22.15 27.89 10.86
C THR A 501 -21.18 27.04 11.68
N TYR A 502 -19.93 27.44 11.72
CA TYR A 502 -18.93 26.80 12.58
C TYR A 502 -17.80 27.78 12.94
N CYS A 503 -16.84 27.34 13.75
CA CYS A 503 -15.80 28.23 14.30
C CYS A 503 -14.86 28.85 13.25
N LEU A 504 -14.73 28.25 12.06
CA LEU A 504 -13.90 28.77 10.97
C LEU A 504 -14.66 29.69 10.01
N SER A 505 -15.97 29.85 10.15
CA SER A 505 -16.80 30.62 9.20
C SER A 505 -16.30 32.06 8.98
N SER A 506 -15.91 32.75 10.04
CA SER A 506 -15.43 34.15 9.94
C SER A 506 -14.09 34.29 9.25
N SER A 507 -13.28 33.24 9.27
CA SER A 507 -11.92 33.20 8.67
C SER A 507 -11.87 32.41 7.38
N PHE A 508 -12.95 31.77 6.97
CA PHE A 508 -13.00 30.83 5.85
C PHE A 508 -12.50 31.43 4.54
N GLU A 509 -13.04 32.60 4.17
CA GLU A 509 -12.64 33.28 2.92
C GLU A 509 -11.15 33.62 2.90
N LEU A 510 -10.61 34.11 4.03
CA LEU A 510 -9.19 34.43 4.15
C LEU A 510 -8.32 33.18 4.05
N ILE A 511 -8.71 32.07 4.69
CA ILE A 511 -7.97 30.79 4.62
C ILE A 511 -7.93 30.29 3.17
N VAL A 512 -9.07 30.31 2.49
CA VAL A 512 -9.16 29.87 1.08
C VAL A 512 -8.26 30.75 0.18
N GLN A 513 -8.34 32.07 0.34
CA GLN A 513 -7.51 32.99 -0.43
C GLN A 513 -6.01 32.73 -0.21
N LYS A 514 -5.58 32.53 1.03
CA LYS A 514 -4.18 32.26 1.35
C LYS A 514 -3.71 30.91 0.84
N LEU A 515 -4.55 29.89 0.87
CA LEU A 515 -4.25 28.58 0.27
C LEU A 515 -4.11 28.69 -1.25
N LEU A 516 -4.99 29.45 -1.92
CA LEU A 516 -4.87 29.70 -3.36
C LEU A 516 -3.57 30.43 -3.71
N GLU A 517 -3.18 31.41 -2.94
CA GLU A 517 -1.89 32.09 -3.10
C GLU A 517 -0.71 31.11 -2.92
N THR A 518 -0.81 30.20 -1.96
CA THR A 518 0.21 29.17 -1.70
C THR A 518 0.35 28.21 -2.88
N THR A 519 -0.75 27.84 -3.53
CA THR A 519 -0.71 26.97 -4.72
C THR A 519 0.04 27.59 -5.88
N ASP A 520 0.12 28.92 -5.95
CA ASP A 520 0.76 29.68 -7.03
C ASP A 520 2.22 30.04 -6.73
N ARG A 521 2.75 29.65 -5.58
CA ARG A 521 4.14 29.98 -5.21
C ARG A 521 5.14 29.39 -6.21
N PRO A 522 6.18 30.18 -6.60
CA PRO A 522 7.22 29.69 -7.52
C PRO A 522 7.98 28.46 -6.99
N ASP A 523 8.11 28.34 -5.66
CA ASP A 523 8.77 27.23 -4.99
C ASP A 523 7.83 26.07 -4.61
N GLY A 524 6.63 26.04 -5.18
CA GLY A 524 5.60 25.04 -4.86
C GLY A 524 5.97 23.60 -5.18
N HIS A 525 7.01 23.37 -5.98
CA HIS A 525 7.53 22.03 -6.27
C HIS A 525 8.37 21.45 -5.11
N GLN A 526 8.90 22.32 -4.22
CA GLN A 526 9.68 21.90 -3.07
C GLN A 526 8.75 21.35 -1.97
N ASN A 527 9.15 20.22 -1.38
CA ASN A 527 8.42 19.54 -0.29
C ASN A 527 6.95 19.27 -0.62
N ASN A 528 6.62 19.11 -1.90
CA ASN A 528 5.25 18.87 -2.38
C ASN A 528 4.25 19.96 -1.91
N LEU A 529 4.71 21.18 -1.76
CA LEU A 529 3.89 22.27 -1.24
C LEU A 529 2.64 22.53 -2.08
N ARG A 530 2.76 22.52 -3.41
CA ARG A 530 1.61 22.75 -4.29
C ARG A 530 0.53 21.71 -4.07
N SER A 531 0.91 20.43 -4.03
CA SER A 531 -0.01 19.33 -3.76
C SER A 531 -0.64 19.46 -2.38
N ALA A 532 0.16 19.77 -1.36
CA ALA A 532 -0.33 19.95 0.00
C ALA A 532 -1.34 21.10 0.10
N ALA A 533 -1.08 22.21 -0.61
CA ALA A 533 -1.98 23.37 -0.63
C ALA A 533 -3.31 23.06 -1.31
N TYR A 534 -3.30 22.35 -2.46
CA TYR A 534 -4.54 21.92 -3.11
C TYR A 534 -5.30 20.91 -2.26
N GLU A 535 -4.61 19.96 -1.62
CA GLU A 535 -5.25 18.99 -0.71
C GLU A 535 -5.90 19.70 0.49
N ALA A 536 -5.23 20.68 1.07
CA ALA A 536 -5.78 21.50 2.15
C ALA A 536 -7.01 22.26 1.68
N LEU A 537 -6.96 22.82 0.47
CA LEU A 537 -8.09 23.55 -0.13
C LEU A 537 -9.29 22.61 -0.32
N MET A 538 -9.07 21.39 -0.81
CA MET A 538 -10.11 20.36 -0.94
C MET A 538 -10.76 20.03 0.40
N GLU A 539 -9.97 19.83 1.46
CA GLU A 539 -10.47 19.52 2.79
C GLU A 539 -11.24 20.71 3.42
N ILE A 540 -10.75 21.91 3.23
CA ILE A 540 -11.44 23.13 3.70
C ILE A 540 -12.83 23.27 3.04
N VAL A 541 -12.90 23.06 1.73
CA VAL A 541 -14.17 23.13 0.99
C VAL A 541 -15.08 21.98 1.38
N LYS A 542 -14.57 20.77 1.44
CA LYS A 542 -15.33 19.56 1.82
C LYS A 542 -15.98 19.71 3.20
N ASN A 543 -15.26 20.30 4.14
CA ASN A 543 -15.69 20.48 5.52
C ASN A 543 -16.18 21.93 5.79
N SER A 544 -16.86 22.54 4.84
CA SER A 544 -17.39 23.89 4.96
C SER A 544 -18.83 23.89 5.47
N ALA A 545 -19.16 24.86 6.34
CA ALA A 545 -20.52 25.10 6.81
C ALA A 545 -21.34 25.84 5.74
N LYS A 546 -22.65 25.87 5.88
CA LYS A 546 -23.56 26.49 4.90
C LYS A 546 -23.29 27.99 4.68
N ASP A 547 -22.90 28.73 5.73
CA ASP A 547 -22.59 30.16 5.63
C ASP A 547 -21.31 30.48 4.86
N CYS A 548 -20.50 29.48 4.56
CA CYS A 548 -19.30 29.61 3.74
C CYS A 548 -19.57 29.47 2.24
N TYR A 549 -20.82 29.22 1.84
CA TYR A 549 -21.20 28.94 0.46
C TYR A 549 -20.76 30.01 -0.55
N PRO A 550 -20.87 31.32 -0.29
CA PRO A 550 -20.38 32.35 -1.23
C PRO A 550 -18.90 32.21 -1.56
N ALA A 551 -18.09 31.88 -0.57
CA ALA A 551 -16.64 31.65 -0.76
C ALA A 551 -16.39 30.36 -1.55
N VAL A 552 -17.19 29.32 -1.36
CA VAL A 552 -17.13 28.07 -2.14
C VAL A 552 -17.46 28.34 -3.61
N GLN A 553 -18.47 29.15 -3.89
CA GLN A 553 -18.80 29.57 -5.27
C GLN A 553 -17.66 30.30 -5.97
N LYS A 554 -17.01 31.25 -5.29
CA LYS A 554 -15.84 31.97 -5.80
C LYS A 554 -14.69 31.01 -6.08
N THR A 555 -14.44 30.09 -5.17
CA THR A 555 -13.39 29.07 -5.31
C THR A 555 -13.65 28.19 -6.52
N THR A 556 -14.89 27.77 -6.74
CA THR A 556 -15.31 26.98 -7.90
C THR A 556 -14.96 27.71 -9.20
N LEU A 557 -15.27 28.98 -9.32
CA LEU A 557 -14.96 29.80 -10.51
C LEU A 557 -13.45 29.92 -10.73
N VAL A 558 -12.68 30.11 -9.66
CA VAL A 558 -11.21 30.19 -9.74
C VAL A 558 -10.61 28.87 -10.24
N ILE A 559 -11.08 27.74 -9.72
CA ILE A 559 -10.57 26.42 -10.15
C ILE A 559 -10.92 26.14 -11.60
N MET A 560 -12.12 26.47 -12.05
CA MET A 560 -12.54 26.37 -13.44
C MET A 560 -11.65 27.20 -14.37
N GLU A 561 -11.38 28.43 -14.00
CA GLU A 561 -10.52 29.32 -14.78
C GLU A 561 -9.09 28.77 -14.86
N ARG A 562 -8.54 28.30 -13.75
CA ARG A 562 -7.20 27.69 -13.72
C ARG A 562 -7.11 26.46 -14.61
N LEU A 563 -8.12 25.61 -14.59
CA LEU A 563 -8.17 24.43 -15.46
C LEU A 563 -8.17 24.84 -16.94
N GLN A 564 -8.94 25.85 -17.33
CA GLN A 564 -8.94 26.39 -18.69
C GLN A 564 -7.58 26.93 -19.09
N GLN A 565 -6.92 27.68 -18.23
CA GLN A 565 -5.58 28.23 -18.48
C GLN A 565 -4.54 27.13 -18.66
N VAL A 566 -4.55 26.10 -17.83
CA VAL A 566 -3.65 24.95 -17.91
C VAL A 566 -3.86 24.21 -19.23
N LEU A 567 -5.10 24.00 -19.65
CA LEU A 567 -5.42 23.32 -20.91
C LEU A 567 -4.92 24.10 -22.14
N GLN A 568 -4.90 25.43 -22.06
CA GLN A 568 -4.36 26.28 -23.15
C GLN A 568 -2.83 26.18 -23.26
N MET A 569 -2.15 25.77 -22.21
CA MET A 569 -0.68 25.65 -22.18
C MET A 569 -0.18 24.36 -22.83
N GLU A 570 -1.04 23.43 -23.18
CA GLU A 570 -0.66 22.12 -23.73
C GLU A 570 0.21 22.24 -24.98
N SER A 571 -0.12 23.16 -25.89
CA SER A 571 0.61 23.38 -27.15
C SER A 571 2.04 23.90 -26.96
N HIS A 572 2.36 24.43 -25.79
CA HIS A 572 3.67 24.98 -25.44
C HIS A 572 4.60 24.01 -24.72
N ILE A 573 4.16 22.76 -24.49
CA ILE A 573 4.94 21.74 -23.82
C ILE A 573 5.99 21.17 -24.76
N GLN A 574 7.28 21.28 -24.40
CA GLN A 574 8.40 20.86 -25.23
C GLN A 574 9.26 19.73 -24.63
N SER A 575 9.16 19.47 -23.33
CA SER A 575 9.97 18.45 -22.66
C SER A 575 9.12 17.44 -21.91
N THR A 576 9.69 16.25 -21.61
CA THR A 576 9.04 15.20 -20.81
C THR A 576 8.79 15.69 -19.37
N SER A 577 9.74 16.47 -18.82
CA SER A 577 9.61 17.07 -17.49
C SER A 577 8.43 18.03 -17.40
N ASP A 578 8.29 18.92 -18.41
CA ASP A 578 7.16 19.85 -18.47
C ASP A 578 5.83 19.10 -18.62
N ARG A 579 5.83 17.97 -19.36
CA ARG A 579 4.65 17.13 -19.53
C ARG A 579 4.19 16.51 -18.21
N ILE A 580 5.11 16.02 -17.42
CA ILE A 580 4.82 15.44 -16.11
C ILE A 580 4.21 16.50 -15.18
N GLN A 581 4.81 17.70 -15.13
CA GLN A 581 4.31 18.81 -14.33
C GLN A 581 2.92 19.25 -14.77
N TYR A 582 2.69 19.30 -16.07
CA TYR A 582 1.40 19.63 -16.67
C TYR A 582 0.33 18.63 -16.26
N ASN A 583 0.62 17.34 -16.40
CA ASN A 583 -0.31 16.28 -16.03
C ASN A 583 -0.62 16.28 -14.52
N ASP A 584 0.39 16.48 -13.69
CA ASP A 584 0.21 16.55 -12.22
C ASP A 584 -0.70 17.73 -11.83
N LEU A 585 -0.51 18.88 -12.47
CA LEU A 585 -1.35 20.05 -12.20
C LEU A 585 -2.80 19.84 -12.68
N GLN A 586 -2.99 19.22 -13.83
CA GLN A 586 -4.33 18.83 -14.31
C GLN A 586 -5.03 17.91 -13.31
N SER A 587 -4.32 16.89 -12.80
CA SER A 587 -4.87 15.95 -11.82
C SER A 587 -5.30 16.66 -10.54
N LEU A 588 -4.46 17.54 -10.01
CA LEU A 588 -4.79 18.34 -8.82
C LEU A 588 -6.00 19.22 -9.03
N LEU A 589 -6.08 19.90 -10.18
CA LEU A 589 -7.20 20.79 -10.50
C LEU A 589 -8.50 19.99 -10.69
N CYS A 590 -8.45 18.83 -11.33
CA CYS A 590 -9.60 17.94 -11.47
C CYS A 590 -10.10 17.42 -10.12
N ALA A 591 -9.20 16.99 -9.24
CA ALA A 591 -9.56 16.53 -7.91
C ALA A 591 -10.20 17.66 -7.08
N THR A 592 -9.63 18.86 -7.17
CA THR A 592 -10.18 20.05 -6.51
C THR A 592 -11.55 20.40 -7.08
N LEU A 593 -11.71 20.35 -8.40
CA LEU A 593 -12.98 20.61 -9.08
C LEU A 593 -14.07 19.65 -8.60
N GLN A 594 -13.77 18.37 -8.45
CA GLN A 594 -14.71 17.39 -7.91
C GLN A 594 -15.21 17.78 -6.52
N ASN A 595 -14.30 18.18 -5.65
CA ASN A 595 -14.67 18.56 -4.28
C ASN A 595 -15.53 19.84 -4.22
N VAL A 596 -15.19 20.85 -5.03
CA VAL A 596 -15.99 22.09 -5.06
C VAL A 596 -17.36 21.83 -5.70
N LEU A 597 -17.45 21.01 -6.75
CA LEU A 597 -18.74 20.67 -7.39
C LEU A 597 -19.69 19.95 -6.45
N ARG A 598 -19.17 19.08 -5.58
CA ARG A 598 -20.00 18.38 -4.59
C ARG A 598 -20.67 19.32 -3.58
N LYS A 599 -20.07 20.49 -3.36
CA LYS A 599 -20.60 21.50 -2.44
C LYS A 599 -21.50 22.53 -3.13
N VAL A 600 -21.42 22.65 -4.46
CA VAL A 600 -22.22 23.61 -5.23
C VAL A 600 -23.66 23.15 -5.29
N GLN A 601 -24.61 24.09 -5.07
CA GLN A 601 -26.04 23.84 -5.20
C GLN A 601 -26.42 23.54 -6.66
N HIS A 602 -27.43 22.70 -6.85
CA HIS A 602 -27.85 22.22 -8.16
C HIS A 602 -28.09 23.36 -9.19
N GLN A 603 -28.76 24.43 -8.77
CA GLN A 603 -29.07 25.58 -9.65
C GLN A 603 -27.79 26.28 -10.13
N ASP A 604 -26.82 26.45 -9.25
CA ASP A 604 -25.54 27.08 -9.59
C ASP A 604 -24.68 26.15 -10.46
N ALA A 605 -24.76 24.86 -10.24
CA ALA A 605 -24.08 23.86 -11.07
C ALA A 605 -24.58 23.89 -12.51
N LEU A 606 -25.89 24.07 -12.72
CA LEU A 606 -26.48 24.21 -14.07
C LEU A 606 -25.92 25.40 -14.85
N GLN A 607 -25.58 26.49 -14.17
CA GLN A 607 -25.03 27.68 -14.81
C GLN A 607 -23.58 27.50 -15.28
N ILE A 608 -22.82 26.66 -14.62
CA ILE A 608 -21.37 26.45 -14.90
C ILE A 608 -21.08 25.13 -15.64
N SER A 609 -22.06 24.26 -15.77
CA SER A 609 -21.86 22.90 -16.29
C SER A 609 -21.34 22.88 -17.73
N ASP A 610 -21.77 23.80 -18.58
CA ASP A 610 -21.30 23.89 -19.98
C ASP A 610 -19.81 24.15 -20.05
N VAL A 611 -19.30 25.06 -19.24
CA VAL A 611 -17.87 25.41 -19.16
C VAL A 611 -17.06 24.25 -18.60
N VAL A 612 -17.55 23.65 -17.51
CA VAL A 612 -16.90 22.48 -16.88
C VAL A 612 -16.81 21.32 -17.89
N MET A 613 -17.92 21.00 -18.53
CA MET A 613 -17.96 19.87 -19.47
C MET A 613 -17.09 20.13 -20.69
N ALA A 614 -17.04 21.37 -21.20
CA ALA A 614 -16.17 21.75 -22.31
C ALA A 614 -14.70 21.52 -21.97
N SER A 615 -14.28 21.87 -20.76
CA SER A 615 -12.92 21.63 -20.27
C SER A 615 -12.61 20.14 -20.14
N LEU A 616 -13.52 19.35 -19.62
CA LEU A 616 -13.36 17.90 -19.49
C LEU A 616 -13.29 17.22 -20.85
N LEU A 617 -14.13 17.62 -21.80
CA LEU A 617 -14.08 17.10 -23.19
C LEU A 617 -12.75 17.42 -23.86
N ARG A 618 -12.21 18.62 -23.62
CA ARG A 618 -10.88 18.97 -24.14
C ARG A 618 -9.77 18.08 -23.57
N MET A 619 -9.87 17.69 -22.29
CA MET A 619 -8.91 16.75 -21.70
C MET A 619 -8.97 15.39 -22.39
N PHE A 620 -10.16 14.89 -22.70
CA PHE A 620 -10.31 13.63 -23.45
C PHE A 620 -9.78 13.71 -24.86
N GLN A 621 -9.85 14.86 -25.50
CA GLN A 621 -9.38 15.09 -26.87
C GLN A 621 -7.86 15.17 -26.98
N SER A 622 -7.16 15.38 -25.86
CA SER A 622 -5.70 15.45 -25.82
C SER A 622 -5.09 14.11 -26.23
N THR A 623 -4.35 14.08 -27.34
CA THR A 623 -3.69 12.88 -27.87
C THR A 623 -2.48 12.46 -27.04
N ALA A 624 -1.96 13.35 -26.20
CA ALA A 624 -0.82 13.12 -25.35
C ALA A 624 -1.21 12.86 -23.88
N GLY A 625 -2.51 12.67 -23.58
CA GLY A 625 -3.00 12.38 -22.25
C GLY A 625 -2.49 11.04 -21.74
N SER A 626 -1.91 11.02 -20.54
CA SER A 626 -1.61 9.79 -19.82
C SER A 626 -2.91 9.18 -19.30
N GLY A 627 -2.92 7.88 -19.00
CA GLY A 627 -4.07 7.20 -18.40
C GLY A 627 -4.53 7.85 -17.10
N GLY A 628 -3.61 8.39 -16.31
CA GLY A 628 -3.92 9.12 -15.09
C GLY A 628 -4.80 10.34 -15.32
N VAL A 629 -4.51 11.11 -16.36
CA VAL A 629 -5.31 12.30 -16.74
C VAL A 629 -6.70 11.88 -17.22
N GLN A 630 -6.80 10.82 -18.00
CA GLN A 630 -8.09 10.30 -18.45
C GLN A 630 -8.94 9.79 -17.29
N GLU A 631 -8.33 9.09 -16.34
CA GLU A 631 -8.99 8.64 -15.13
C GLU A 631 -9.54 9.83 -14.33
N ASP A 632 -8.73 10.87 -14.13
CA ASP A 632 -9.13 12.09 -13.42
C ASP A 632 -10.31 12.79 -14.11
N ALA A 633 -10.27 12.88 -15.44
CA ALA A 633 -11.35 13.46 -16.23
C ALA A 633 -12.64 12.66 -16.10
N LEU A 634 -12.56 11.32 -16.14
CA LEU A 634 -13.73 10.44 -15.95
C LEU A 634 -14.30 10.59 -14.54
N MET A 635 -13.47 10.69 -13.53
CA MET A 635 -13.90 10.91 -12.15
C MET A 635 -14.61 12.27 -11.99
N ALA A 636 -14.11 13.30 -12.66
CA ALA A 636 -14.74 14.62 -12.66
C ALA A 636 -16.10 14.60 -13.37
N VAL A 637 -16.21 13.87 -14.49
CA VAL A 637 -17.51 13.67 -15.17
C VAL A 637 -18.49 12.93 -14.26
N SER A 638 -18.03 11.91 -13.55
CA SER A 638 -18.86 11.18 -12.58
C SER A 638 -19.45 12.13 -11.53
N THR A 639 -18.66 13.03 -10.98
CA THR A 639 -19.11 14.03 -10.03
C THR A 639 -20.13 14.99 -10.66
N LEU A 640 -19.87 15.43 -11.89
CA LEU A 640 -20.79 16.32 -12.61
C LEU A 640 -22.14 15.63 -12.89
N VAL A 641 -22.11 14.35 -13.26
CA VAL A 641 -23.32 13.52 -13.44
C VAL A 641 -24.13 13.45 -12.15
N GLU A 642 -23.47 13.19 -11.03
CA GLU A 642 -24.12 13.14 -9.72
C GLU A 642 -24.79 14.47 -9.36
N VAL A 643 -24.11 15.58 -9.60
CA VAL A 643 -24.59 16.93 -9.28
C VAL A 643 -25.74 17.36 -10.19
N LEU A 644 -25.63 17.10 -11.50
CA LEU A 644 -26.64 17.52 -12.49
C LEU A 644 -27.84 16.58 -12.56
N GLY A 645 -27.68 15.31 -12.22
CA GLY A 645 -28.72 14.31 -12.36
C GLY A 645 -29.18 14.19 -13.82
N SER A 646 -30.48 14.19 -14.06
CA SER A 646 -31.06 14.02 -15.41
C SER A 646 -30.67 15.14 -16.40
N GLU A 647 -30.27 16.31 -15.91
CA GLU A 647 -29.82 17.42 -16.77
C GLU A 647 -28.50 17.12 -17.51
N PHE A 648 -27.75 16.08 -17.09
CA PHE A 648 -26.55 15.64 -17.81
C PHE A 648 -26.85 15.08 -19.20
N LEU A 649 -28.10 14.72 -19.50
CA LEU A 649 -28.49 14.15 -20.79
C LEU A 649 -28.04 14.98 -21.98
N LYS A 650 -28.04 16.31 -21.86
CA LYS A 650 -27.60 17.22 -22.94
C LYS A 650 -26.14 17.04 -23.36
N TYR A 651 -25.31 16.43 -22.52
CA TYR A 651 -23.87 16.18 -22.80
C TYR A 651 -23.58 14.76 -23.32
N MET A 652 -24.56 13.87 -23.30
CA MET A 652 -24.35 12.45 -23.63
C MET A 652 -23.85 12.24 -25.04
N ASP A 653 -24.39 12.94 -26.04
CA ASP A 653 -23.97 12.77 -27.41
C ASP A 653 -22.50 13.16 -27.64
N ALA A 654 -22.03 14.21 -26.98
CA ALA A 654 -20.63 14.64 -27.04
C ALA A 654 -19.71 13.76 -26.22
N PHE A 655 -20.17 13.21 -25.08
CA PHE A 655 -19.37 12.43 -24.14
C PHE A 655 -19.31 10.93 -24.50
N LYS A 656 -20.34 10.37 -25.08
CA LYS A 656 -20.47 8.94 -25.41
C LYS A 656 -19.23 8.33 -26.10
N PRO A 657 -18.59 8.98 -27.11
CA PRO A 657 -17.41 8.40 -27.74
C PRO A 657 -16.25 8.19 -26.76
N TYR A 658 -16.05 9.11 -25.83
CA TYR A 658 -14.96 9.05 -24.85
C TYR A 658 -15.19 8.00 -23.77
N LEU A 659 -16.45 7.81 -23.39
CA LEU A 659 -16.86 6.72 -22.50
C LEU A 659 -16.54 5.37 -23.13
N GLY A 660 -16.85 5.20 -24.42
CA GLY A 660 -16.53 3.99 -25.18
C GLY A 660 -15.03 3.73 -25.26
N ILE A 661 -14.23 4.77 -25.50
CA ILE A 661 -12.76 4.67 -25.52
C ILE A 661 -12.24 4.24 -24.14
N GLY A 662 -12.76 4.80 -23.07
CA GLY A 662 -12.38 4.42 -21.69
C GLY A 662 -12.71 2.97 -21.38
N LEU A 663 -13.87 2.47 -21.79
CA LEU A 663 -14.29 1.08 -21.63
C LEU A 663 -13.41 0.11 -22.42
N LYS A 664 -12.78 0.54 -23.50
CA LYS A 664 -11.87 -0.27 -24.32
C LYS A 664 -10.40 -0.16 -23.91
N ASN A 665 -10.05 0.69 -22.96
CA ASN A 665 -8.68 0.90 -22.55
C ASN A 665 -8.21 -0.21 -21.59
N TYR A 666 -7.83 -1.35 -22.16
CA TYR A 666 -7.39 -2.52 -21.40
C TYR A 666 -5.97 -2.38 -20.84
N ALA A 667 -5.14 -1.56 -21.49
CA ALA A 667 -3.76 -1.34 -21.05
C ALA A 667 -3.69 -0.62 -19.70
N GLU A 668 -4.66 0.24 -19.44
CA GLU A 668 -4.74 1.04 -18.23
C GLU A 668 -6.05 0.71 -17.50
N TYR A 669 -6.02 -0.35 -16.69
CA TYR A 669 -7.23 -0.89 -16.04
C TYR A 669 -7.94 0.12 -15.15
N GLN A 670 -7.22 1.10 -14.58
CA GLN A 670 -7.83 2.14 -13.75
C GLN A 670 -8.77 3.02 -14.56
N VAL A 671 -8.41 3.34 -15.80
CA VAL A 671 -9.27 4.10 -16.74
C VAL A 671 -10.51 3.28 -17.07
N CYS A 672 -10.34 2.00 -17.37
CA CYS A 672 -11.46 1.09 -17.67
C CYS A 672 -12.40 0.97 -16.46
N LEU A 673 -11.84 0.82 -15.26
CA LEU A 673 -12.59 0.71 -14.02
C LEU A 673 -13.41 1.99 -13.76
N ALA A 674 -12.81 3.15 -13.94
CA ALA A 674 -13.49 4.45 -13.81
C ALA A 674 -14.64 4.59 -14.83
N ALA A 675 -14.42 4.15 -16.07
CA ALA A 675 -15.43 4.18 -17.11
C ALA A 675 -16.63 3.27 -16.78
N VAL A 676 -16.37 2.07 -16.26
CA VAL A 676 -17.43 1.13 -15.82
C VAL A 676 -18.24 1.75 -14.68
N GLY A 677 -17.58 2.32 -13.69
CA GLY A 677 -18.24 3.00 -12.57
C GLY A 677 -19.12 4.16 -13.05
N LEU A 678 -18.65 4.90 -14.05
CA LEU A 678 -19.39 6.01 -14.65
C LEU A 678 -20.65 5.56 -15.38
N VAL A 679 -20.65 4.40 -16.02
CA VAL A 679 -21.87 3.82 -16.62
C VAL A 679 -22.95 3.62 -15.54
N GLY A 680 -22.58 3.10 -14.39
CA GLY A 680 -23.48 2.97 -13.24
C GLY A 680 -24.03 4.33 -12.76
N ASP A 681 -23.16 5.34 -12.66
CA ASP A 681 -23.53 6.70 -12.26
C ASP A 681 -24.51 7.31 -13.26
N LEU A 682 -24.28 7.13 -14.56
CA LEU A 682 -25.17 7.61 -15.62
C LEU A 682 -26.54 6.93 -15.54
N CYS A 683 -26.59 5.64 -15.26
CA CYS A 683 -27.84 4.91 -15.09
C CYS A 683 -28.67 5.48 -13.93
N ARG A 684 -28.04 5.75 -12.80
CA ARG A 684 -28.70 6.34 -11.64
C ARG A 684 -29.21 7.75 -11.90
N ALA A 685 -28.46 8.54 -12.65
CA ALA A 685 -28.79 9.93 -12.96
C ALA A 685 -29.85 10.06 -14.05
N LEU A 686 -29.69 9.36 -15.15
CA LEU A 686 -30.54 9.49 -16.33
C LEU A 686 -31.79 8.60 -16.30
N GLN A 687 -31.74 7.50 -15.53
CA GLN A 687 -32.83 6.54 -15.44
C GLN A 687 -33.31 6.08 -16.82
N SER A 688 -34.60 6.20 -17.16
CA SER A 688 -35.15 5.77 -18.44
C SER A 688 -34.51 6.45 -19.65
N ASN A 689 -33.97 7.65 -19.49
CA ASN A 689 -33.27 8.38 -20.54
C ASN A 689 -31.93 7.71 -20.96
N MET A 690 -31.46 6.73 -20.20
CA MET A 690 -30.28 5.94 -20.55
C MET A 690 -30.55 4.94 -21.69
N LEU A 691 -31.82 4.62 -21.96
CA LEU A 691 -32.21 3.58 -22.91
C LEU A 691 -31.56 3.70 -24.30
N PRO A 692 -31.47 4.90 -24.94
CA PRO A 692 -30.83 5.02 -26.27
C PRO A 692 -29.35 4.62 -26.30
N PHE A 693 -28.68 4.61 -25.15
CA PHE A 693 -27.23 4.33 -25.00
C PHE A 693 -26.95 2.89 -24.54
N CYS A 694 -27.98 2.17 -24.12
CA CYS A 694 -27.81 0.86 -23.48
C CYS A 694 -27.24 -0.21 -24.40
N ASP A 695 -27.66 -0.28 -25.67
CA ASP A 695 -27.21 -1.31 -26.62
C ASP A 695 -25.70 -1.29 -26.74
N GLU A 696 -25.11 -0.11 -26.96
CA GLU A 696 -23.68 0.06 -27.13
C GLU A 696 -22.93 -0.22 -25.82
N MET A 697 -23.45 0.28 -24.70
CA MET A 697 -22.84 0.06 -23.38
C MET A 697 -22.86 -1.41 -23.00
N MET A 698 -23.98 -2.10 -23.19
CA MET A 698 -24.11 -3.53 -22.91
C MET A 698 -23.15 -4.35 -23.77
N GLN A 699 -23.00 -4.03 -25.03
CA GLN A 699 -22.05 -4.69 -25.93
C GLN A 699 -20.62 -4.57 -25.39
N LEU A 700 -20.20 -3.36 -25.04
CA LEU A 700 -18.85 -3.09 -24.53
C LEU A 700 -18.58 -3.80 -23.19
N LEU A 701 -19.57 -3.77 -22.29
CA LEU A 701 -19.43 -4.43 -20.98
C LEU A 701 -19.33 -5.96 -21.13
N LEU A 702 -20.12 -6.55 -22.00
CA LEU A 702 -20.09 -8.00 -22.25
C LEU A 702 -18.77 -8.41 -22.94
N GLU A 703 -18.26 -7.62 -23.86
CA GLU A 703 -16.96 -7.84 -24.50
C GLU A 703 -15.83 -7.79 -23.45
N ASN A 704 -15.89 -6.86 -22.51
CA ASN A 704 -14.90 -6.77 -21.43
C ASN A 704 -14.90 -8.00 -20.53
N LEU A 705 -16.06 -8.57 -20.22
CA LEU A 705 -16.16 -9.78 -19.40
C LEU A 705 -15.53 -10.99 -20.09
N GLY A 706 -15.67 -11.09 -21.42
CA GLY A 706 -15.12 -12.19 -22.21
C GLY A 706 -13.66 -12.01 -22.62
N ASN A 707 -13.06 -10.87 -22.34
CA ASN A 707 -11.70 -10.55 -22.77
C ASN A 707 -10.68 -10.89 -21.69
N GLU A 708 -9.74 -11.77 -21.99
CA GLU A 708 -8.67 -12.19 -21.08
C GLU A 708 -7.66 -11.08 -20.77
N ASN A 709 -7.55 -10.06 -21.62
CA ASN A 709 -6.63 -8.92 -21.43
C ASN A 709 -7.15 -7.89 -20.42
N VAL A 710 -8.43 -7.98 -20.04
CA VAL A 710 -9.03 -7.09 -19.04
C VAL A 710 -8.59 -7.52 -17.64
N HIS A 711 -8.11 -6.57 -16.85
CA HIS A 711 -7.70 -6.83 -15.48
C HIS A 711 -8.87 -7.39 -14.66
N ARG A 712 -8.58 -8.39 -13.82
CA ARG A 712 -9.61 -9.08 -13.02
C ARG A 712 -10.47 -8.17 -12.16
N SER A 713 -9.91 -7.05 -11.65
CA SER A 713 -10.61 -6.11 -10.77
C SER A 713 -11.79 -5.39 -11.44
N VAL A 714 -11.81 -5.33 -12.77
CA VAL A 714 -12.88 -4.69 -13.54
C VAL A 714 -14.15 -5.55 -13.58
N LYS A 715 -14.00 -6.87 -13.60
CA LYS A 715 -15.11 -7.81 -13.83
C LYS A 715 -16.22 -7.75 -12.76
N PRO A 716 -15.90 -7.73 -11.43
CA PRO A 716 -16.95 -7.60 -10.42
C PRO A 716 -17.78 -6.34 -10.58
N GLN A 717 -17.17 -5.22 -10.95
CA GLN A 717 -17.86 -3.94 -11.12
C GLN A 717 -18.76 -3.95 -12.35
N ILE A 718 -18.35 -4.61 -13.45
CA ILE A 718 -19.20 -4.80 -14.63
C ILE A 718 -20.47 -5.56 -14.25
N LEU A 719 -20.34 -6.63 -13.47
CA LEU A 719 -21.50 -7.40 -13.01
C LEU A 719 -22.45 -6.55 -12.19
N SER A 720 -21.93 -5.76 -11.26
CA SER A 720 -22.72 -4.83 -10.46
C SER A 720 -23.48 -3.80 -11.33
N VAL A 721 -22.83 -3.29 -12.36
CA VAL A 721 -23.40 -2.30 -13.28
C VAL A 721 -24.60 -2.86 -14.08
N PHE A 722 -24.63 -4.16 -14.36
CA PHE A 722 -25.81 -4.77 -15.00
C PHE A 722 -27.07 -4.55 -14.16
N GLY A 723 -26.96 -4.62 -12.85
CA GLY A 723 -28.06 -4.30 -11.96
C GLY A 723 -28.46 -2.84 -12.04
N ASP A 724 -27.51 -1.93 -12.13
CA ASP A 724 -27.77 -0.49 -12.28
C ASP A 724 -28.53 -0.20 -13.60
N ILE A 725 -28.13 -0.85 -14.70
CA ILE A 725 -28.81 -0.73 -16.00
C ILE A 725 -30.24 -1.23 -15.88
N ALA A 726 -30.43 -2.40 -15.28
CA ALA A 726 -31.77 -3.00 -15.13
C ALA A 726 -32.70 -2.09 -14.31
N LEU A 727 -32.21 -1.48 -13.24
CA LEU A 727 -32.97 -0.52 -12.43
C LEU A 727 -33.33 0.73 -13.26
N ALA A 728 -32.42 1.19 -14.10
CA ALA A 728 -32.61 2.41 -14.89
C ALA A 728 -33.70 2.24 -15.99
N ILE A 729 -33.65 1.14 -16.71
CA ILE A 729 -34.53 0.94 -17.89
C ILE A 729 -35.73 0.02 -17.60
N ALA A 730 -35.81 -0.54 -16.41
CA ALA A 730 -36.92 -1.37 -15.96
C ALA A 730 -37.34 -2.46 -16.97
N GLY A 731 -38.57 -2.49 -17.42
CA GLY A 731 -39.08 -3.51 -18.36
C GLY A 731 -38.35 -3.61 -19.69
N GLU A 732 -37.71 -2.57 -20.16
CA GLU A 732 -36.90 -2.58 -21.37
C GLU A 732 -35.62 -3.43 -21.25
N PHE A 733 -35.24 -3.82 -20.02
CA PHE A 733 -34.12 -4.72 -19.79
C PHE A 733 -34.36 -6.14 -20.32
N LYS A 734 -35.60 -6.49 -20.64
CA LYS A 734 -35.97 -7.83 -21.15
C LYS A 734 -35.12 -8.30 -22.33
N LYS A 735 -34.73 -7.42 -23.22
CA LYS A 735 -33.92 -7.74 -24.40
C LYS A 735 -32.49 -8.20 -24.05
N TYR A 736 -31.98 -7.86 -22.84
CA TYR A 736 -30.65 -8.27 -22.36
C TYR A 736 -30.74 -9.40 -21.35
N LEU A 737 -31.96 -9.71 -20.85
CA LEU A 737 -32.16 -10.53 -19.68
C LEU A 737 -31.49 -11.91 -19.79
N ASP A 738 -31.72 -12.63 -20.87
CA ASP A 738 -31.21 -13.99 -21.04
C ASP A 738 -29.68 -14.03 -21.07
N ILE A 739 -29.05 -13.14 -21.84
CA ILE A 739 -27.59 -13.10 -21.94
C ILE A 739 -26.94 -12.69 -20.62
N VAL A 740 -27.54 -11.75 -19.90
CA VAL A 740 -27.03 -11.29 -18.60
C VAL A 740 -27.19 -12.37 -17.55
N LEU A 741 -28.35 -13.05 -17.49
CA LEU A 741 -28.58 -14.13 -16.55
C LEU A 741 -27.65 -15.32 -16.79
N ASP A 742 -27.38 -15.66 -18.07
CA ASP A 742 -26.41 -16.71 -18.43
C ASP A 742 -25.00 -16.33 -17.97
N THR A 743 -24.61 -15.09 -18.16
CA THR A 743 -23.32 -14.55 -17.73
C THR A 743 -23.17 -14.57 -16.19
N LEU A 744 -24.21 -14.15 -15.48
CA LEU A 744 -24.24 -14.17 -14.01
C LEU A 744 -24.19 -15.61 -13.47
N GLN A 745 -24.88 -16.53 -14.11
CA GLN A 745 -24.85 -17.95 -13.73
C GLN A 745 -23.43 -18.52 -13.85
N GLN A 746 -22.75 -18.19 -14.92
CA GLN A 746 -21.35 -18.60 -15.14
C GLN A 746 -20.42 -17.99 -14.09
N ALA A 747 -20.55 -16.68 -13.84
CA ALA A 747 -19.74 -15.96 -12.82
C ALA A 747 -20.00 -16.50 -11.40
N SER A 748 -21.24 -16.87 -11.09
CA SER A 748 -21.62 -17.42 -9.79
C SER A 748 -20.97 -18.77 -9.48
N GLN A 749 -20.51 -19.49 -10.50
CA GLN A 749 -19.86 -20.80 -10.37
C GLN A 749 -18.34 -20.69 -10.21
N ALA A 750 -17.77 -19.49 -10.20
CA ALA A 750 -16.33 -19.26 -10.07
C ALA A 750 -15.80 -19.85 -8.76
N GLN A 751 -14.64 -20.51 -8.86
CA GLN A 751 -13.92 -21.06 -7.71
C GLN A 751 -12.47 -20.57 -7.74
N VAL A 752 -11.87 -20.43 -6.55
CA VAL A 752 -10.49 -19.96 -6.40
C VAL A 752 -9.73 -20.84 -5.41
N ASP A 753 -8.40 -20.73 -5.45
CA ASP A 753 -7.52 -21.39 -4.47
C ASP A 753 -7.70 -20.70 -3.11
N LYS A 754 -8.19 -21.46 -2.12
CA LYS A 754 -8.45 -20.98 -0.77
C LYS A 754 -7.17 -20.63 0.02
N THR A 755 -6.01 -21.05 -0.46
CA THR A 755 -4.72 -20.71 0.17
C THR A 755 -4.21 -19.34 -0.27
N ASP A 756 -4.72 -18.80 -1.37
CA ASP A 756 -4.39 -17.45 -1.86
C ASP A 756 -5.43 -16.44 -1.35
N TYR A 757 -5.05 -15.66 -0.33
CA TYR A 757 -5.94 -14.68 0.30
C TYR A 757 -6.43 -13.60 -0.66
N ASP A 758 -5.59 -13.15 -1.59
CA ASP A 758 -5.99 -12.15 -2.60
C ASP A 758 -7.09 -12.70 -3.51
N MET A 759 -7.01 -13.97 -3.88
CA MET A 759 -8.02 -14.62 -4.70
C MET A 759 -9.31 -14.87 -3.94
N VAL A 760 -9.24 -15.12 -2.63
CA VAL A 760 -10.42 -15.23 -1.77
C VAL A 760 -11.15 -13.90 -1.69
N ASP A 761 -10.43 -12.80 -1.51
CA ASP A 761 -11.00 -11.45 -1.51
C ASP A 761 -11.65 -11.13 -2.86
N TYR A 762 -10.99 -11.47 -3.96
CA TYR A 762 -11.52 -11.29 -5.30
C TYR A 762 -12.82 -12.10 -5.52
N LEU A 763 -12.86 -13.34 -5.04
CA LEU A 763 -14.07 -14.17 -5.12
C LEU A 763 -15.24 -13.53 -4.37
N ASN A 764 -15.00 -12.97 -3.20
CA ASN A 764 -16.03 -12.26 -2.44
C ASN A 764 -16.52 -11.02 -3.19
N GLU A 765 -15.64 -10.24 -3.80
CA GLU A 765 -16.01 -9.10 -4.65
C GLU A 765 -16.86 -9.53 -5.85
N LEU A 766 -16.47 -10.63 -6.50
CA LEU A 766 -17.19 -11.18 -7.64
C LEU A 766 -18.60 -11.65 -7.23
N ARG A 767 -18.72 -12.29 -6.08
CA ARG A 767 -20.00 -12.72 -5.52
C ARG A 767 -20.89 -11.53 -5.16
N GLU A 768 -20.33 -10.48 -4.58
CA GLU A 768 -21.06 -9.23 -4.31
C GLU A 768 -21.59 -8.62 -5.61
N GLY A 769 -20.77 -8.58 -6.65
CA GLY A 769 -21.17 -8.08 -7.98
C GLY A 769 -22.34 -8.87 -8.56
N CYS A 770 -22.30 -10.22 -8.47
CA CYS A 770 -23.39 -11.07 -8.93
C CYS A 770 -24.68 -10.83 -8.14
N LEU A 771 -24.58 -10.76 -6.80
CA LEU A 771 -25.74 -10.55 -5.94
C LEU A 771 -26.39 -9.18 -6.17
N GLU A 772 -25.59 -8.14 -6.34
CA GLU A 772 -26.06 -6.79 -6.67
C GLU A 772 -26.74 -6.75 -8.04
N ALA A 773 -26.20 -7.48 -9.02
CA ALA A 773 -26.81 -7.60 -10.35
C ALA A 773 -28.18 -8.28 -10.28
N TYR A 774 -28.30 -9.39 -9.59
CA TYR A 774 -29.58 -10.08 -9.39
C TYR A 774 -30.59 -9.20 -8.68
N THR A 775 -30.17 -8.49 -7.65
CA THR A 775 -31.00 -7.55 -6.89
C THR A 775 -31.54 -6.47 -7.83
N GLY A 776 -30.67 -5.82 -8.61
CA GLY A 776 -31.05 -4.77 -9.55
C GLY A 776 -32.01 -5.24 -10.64
N ILE A 777 -31.78 -6.44 -11.19
CA ILE A 777 -32.62 -7.04 -12.22
C ILE A 777 -34.04 -7.30 -11.65
N ILE A 778 -34.11 -7.92 -10.48
CA ILE A 778 -35.40 -8.24 -9.83
C ILE A 778 -36.17 -6.97 -9.48
N GLN A 779 -35.52 -6.00 -8.87
CA GLN A 779 -36.14 -4.72 -8.52
C GLN A 779 -36.60 -3.95 -9.77
N GLY A 780 -35.79 -3.93 -10.81
CA GLY A 780 -36.09 -3.24 -12.06
C GLY A 780 -37.27 -3.84 -12.79
N LEU A 781 -37.32 -5.16 -12.90
CA LEU A 781 -38.44 -5.85 -13.58
C LEU A 781 -39.72 -5.89 -12.74
N LYS A 782 -39.58 -5.91 -11.42
CA LYS A 782 -40.72 -5.89 -10.51
C LYS A 782 -41.45 -4.54 -10.57
N GLY A 783 -40.75 -3.41 -10.70
CA GLY A 783 -41.26 -2.07 -10.68
C GLY A 783 -41.56 -1.54 -9.25
N ASP A 784 -41.96 -0.27 -9.17
CA ASP A 784 -42.16 0.45 -7.90
C ASP A 784 -43.60 0.39 -7.35
N GLN A 785 -44.50 -0.25 -8.06
CA GLN A 785 -45.89 -0.31 -7.69
C GLN A 785 -46.19 -1.40 -6.67
N GLU A 786 -47.26 -1.26 -5.88
CA GLU A 786 -47.71 -2.27 -4.92
C GLU A 786 -47.94 -3.64 -5.59
N ASN A 787 -48.40 -3.65 -6.82
CA ASN A 787 -48.58 -4.88 -7.59
C ASN A 787 -47.31 -5.17 -8.36
N VAL A 788 -46.77 -6.37 -8.16
CA VAL A 788 -45.60 -6.84 -8.86
C VAL A 788 -45.83 -6.90 -10.37
N HIS A 789 -44.94 -6.24 -11.16
CA HIS A 789 -45.08 -6.26 -12.60
C HIS A 789 -44.81 -7.69 -13.14
N PRO A 790 -45.64 -8.18 -14.09
CA PRO A 790 -45.50 -9.54 -14.62
C PRO A 790 -44.14 -9.88 -15.24
N ASP A 791 -43.38 -8.90 -15.69
CA ASP A 791 -42.07 -9.09 -16.32
C ASP A 791 -41.05 -9.74 -15.38
N VAL A 792 -41.19 -9.60 -14.06
CA VAL A 792 -40.31 -10.24 -13.09
C VAL A 792 -40.39 -11.76 -13.16
N MET A 793 -41.50 -12.30 -13.63
CA MET A 793 -41.70 -13.75 -13.76
C MET A 793 -40.76 -14.39 -14.80
N LEU A 794 -40.15 -13.59 -15.65
CA LEU A 794 -39.13 -14.07 -16.59
C LEU A 794 -37.86 -14.56 -15.86
N VAL A 795 -37.61 -14.10 -14.64
CA VAL A 795 -36.51 -14.54 -13.79
C VAL A 795 -36.83 -15.81 -13.01
N GLN A 796 -38.10 -16.18 -12.88
CA GLN A 796 -38.56 -17.31 -12.06
C GLN A 796 -37.83 -18.63 -12.38
N PRO A 797 -37.53 -19.01 -13.64
CA PRO A 797 -36.76 -20.23 -13.94
C PRO A 797 -35.34 -20.26 -13.35
N ARG A 798 -34.81 -19.10 -12.98
CA ARG A 798 -33.45 -18.93 -12.39
C ARG A 798 -33.46 -18.82 -10.87
N VAL A 799 -34.61 -18.69 -10.23
CA VAL A 799 -34.72 -18.45 -8.77
C VAL A 799 -34.09 -19.60 -7.98
N GLU A 800 -34.32 -20.83 -8.36
CA GLU A 800 -33.73 -21.99 -7.69
C GLU A 800 -32.20 -21.97 -7.75
N PHE A 801 -31.64 -21.61 -8.90
CA PHE A 801 -30.18 -21.43 -9.06
C PHE A 801 -29.66 -20.30 -8.17
N ILE A 802 -30.35 -19.17 -8.13
CA ILE A 802 -29.96 -18.01 -7.30
C ILE A 802 -29.93 -18.41 -5.83
N LEU A 803 -30.94 -19.13 -5.34
CA LEU A 803 -30.97 -19.60 -3.96
C LEU A 803 -29.91 -20.67 -3.67
N SER A 804 -29.60 -21.53 -4.64
CA SER A 804 -28.46 -22.47 -4.53
C SER A 804 -27.13 -21.73 -4.44
N PHE A 805 -26.97 -20.65 -5.17
CA PHE A 805 -25.77 -19.77 -5.11
C PHE A 805 -25.64 -19.14 -3.72
N ILE A 806 -26.73 -18.62 -3.16
CA ILE A 806 -26.75 -18.05 -1.79
C ILE A 806 -26.41 -19.14 -0.76
N ASP A 807 -26.95 -20.34 -0.92
CA ASP A 807 -26.66 -21.49 -0.03
C ASP A 807 -25.16 -21.86 -0.09
N HIS A 808 -24.58 -21.85 -1.28
CA HIS A 808 -23.16 -22.11 -1.47
C HIS A 808 -22.29 -21.03 -0.79
N ILE A 809 -22.69 -19.78 -0.87
CA ILE A 809 -22.02 -18.67 -0.16
C ILE A 809 -22.12 -18.89 1.36
N ALA A 810 -23.29 -19.28 1.86
CA ALA A 810 -23.50 -19.51 3.29
C ALA A 810 -22.62 -20.65 3.84
N ARG A 811 -22.33 -21.66 3.02
CA ARG A 811 -21.46 -22.79 3.37
C ARG A 811 -19.98 -22.46 3.31
N ASP A 812 -19.61 -21.39 2.63
CA ASP A 812 -18.21 -20.96 2.51
C ASP A 812 -17.79 -20.23 3.79
N GLU A 813 -16.79 -20.76 4.49
CA GLU A 813 -16.28 -20.19 5.74
C GLU A 813 -15.62 -18.83 5.56
N ASP A 814 -15.17 -18.50 4.35
CA ASP A 814 -14.45 -17.28 4.04
C ASP A 814 -15.34 -16.13 3.54
N HIS A 815 -16.67 -16.28 3.60
CA HIS A 815 -17.57 -15.20 3.17
C HIS A 815 -17.46 -13.97 4.06
N THR A 816 -17.57 -12.78 3.45
CA THR A 816 -17.45 -11.49 4.14
C THR A 816 -18.82 -10.95 4.56
N ASP A 817 -18.79 -9.97 5.48
CA ASP A 817 -20.00 -9.26 5.91
C ASP A 817 -20.72 -8.56 4.75
N GLY A 818 -19.97 -8.01 3.79
CA GLY A 818 -20.51 -7.38 2.58
C GLY A 818 -21.30 -8.35 1.73
N VAL A 819 -20.81 -9.58 1.56
CA VAL A 819 -21.52 -10.65 0.83
C VAL A 819 -22.80 -11.04 1.58
N VAL A 820 -22.77 -11.13 2.90
CA VAL A 820 -23.95 -11.43 3.72
C VAL A 820 -25.02 -10.36 3.54
N ALA A 821 -24.65 -9.09 3.54
CA ALA A 821 -25.58 -7.96 3.33
C ALA A 821 -26.26 -8.03 1.96
N CYS A 822 -25.48 -8.25 0.90
CA CYS A 822 -26.00 -8.37 -0.47
C CYS A 822 -26.93 -9.59 -0.61
N ALA A 823 -26.56 -10.72 -0.03
CA ALA A 823 -27.38 -11.94 -0.05
C ALA A 823 -28.70 -11.75 0.71
N ALA A 824 -28.65 -11.12 1.87
CA ALA A 824 -29.86 -10.84 2.65
C ALA A 824 -30.84 -9.92 1.90
N GLY A 825 -30.31 -8.85 1.28
CA GLY A 825 -31.11 -7.95 0.45
C GLY A 825 -31.77 -8.68 -0.73
N LEU A 826 -31.04 -9.56 -1.39
CA LEU A 826 -31.54 -10.37 -2.50
C LEU A 826 -32.63 -11.35 -2.05
N ILE A 827 -32.47 -12.00 -0.91
CA ILE A 827 -33.51 -12.91 -0.35
C ILE A 827 -34.80 -12.14 -0.11
N GLY A 828 -34.73 -10.96 0.48
CA GLY A 828 -35.89 -10.09 0.70
C GLY A 828 -36.59 -9.72 -0.61
N ASP A 829 -35.85 -9.36 -1.63
CA ASP A 829 -36.40 -9.01 -2.96
C ASP A 829 -37.04 -10.20 -3.65
N LEU A 830 -36.43 -11.40 -3.53
CA LEU A 830 -37.02 -12.64 -4.05
C LEU A 830 -38.37 -12.96 -3.37
N CYS A 831 -38.45 -12.79 -2.05
CA CYS A 831 -39.70 -12.99 -1.30
C CYS A 831 -40.79 -12.03 -1.77
N THR A 832 -40.46 -10.78 -1.96
CA THR A 832 -41.39 -9.74 -2.41
C THR A 832 -41.89 -9.98 -3.82
N ALA A 833 -41.01 -10.44 -4.71
CA ALA A 833 -41.29 -10.63 -6.14
C ALA A 833 -42.03 -11.94 -6.44
N PHE A 834 -41.67 -13.05 -5.79
CA PHE A 834 -42.12 -14.42 -6.14
C PHE A 834 -43.00 -15.11 -5.08
N GLY A 835 -43.02 -14.59 -3.86
CA GLY A 835 -43.91 -15.06 -2.81
C GLY A 835 -43.67 -16.49 -2.35
N LYS A 836 -44.71 -17.32 -2.29
CA LYS A 836 -44.69 -18.66 -1.70
C LYS A 836 -43.67 -19.63 -2.35
N ASP A 837 -43.37 -19.48 -3.62
CA ASP A 837 -42.41 -20.35 -4.33
C ASP A 837 -41.03 -20.21 -3.74
N VAL A 838 -40.62 -19.00 -3.34
CA VAL A 838 -39.34 -18.74 -2.68
C VAL A 838 -39.31 -19.33 -1.28
N LEU A 839 -40.40 -19.25 -0.52
CA LEU A 839 -40.48 -19.82 0.84
C LEU A 839 -40.14 -21.31 0.85
N LYS A 840 -40.70 -22.11 -0.05
CA LYS A 840 -40.41 -23.55 -0.17
C LYS A 840 -38.94 -23.83 -0.45
N LEU A 841 -38.36 -23.05 -1.35
CA LEU A 841 -36.95 -23.20 -1.74
C LEU A 841 -35.98 -22.82 -0.62
N VAL A 842 -36.33 -21.77 0.16
CA VAL A 842 -35.55 -21.33 1.31
C VAL A 842 -35.63 -22.36 2.46
N GLU A 843 -36.83 -22.93 2.72
CA GLU A 843 -37.00 -23.93 3.75
C GLU A 843 -36.19 -25.20 3.46
N ALA A 844 -36.02 -25.55 2.20
CA ALA A 844 -35.16 -26.66 1.77
C ALA A 844 -33.66 -26.43 1.98
N ARG A 845 -33.26 -25.21 2.35
CA ARG A 845 -31.84 -24.81 2.48
C ARG A 845 -31.58 -24.17 3.85
N PRO A 846 -31.31 -24.97 4.90
CA PRO A 846 -31.13 -24.47 6.28
C PRO A 846 -30.00 -23.43 6.42
N MET A 847 -28.96 -23.51 5.61
CA MET A 847 -27.83 -22.59 5.67
C MET A 847 -28.20 -21.15 5.34
N ILE A 848 -29.28 -20.94 4.56
CA ILE A 848 -29.77 -19.58 4.28
C ILE A 848 -30.33 -18.94 5.57
N HIS A 849 -31.03 -19.70 6.41
CA HIS A 849 -31.48 -19.21 7.70
C HIS A 849 -30.30 -18.87 8.64
N GLU A 850 -29.25 -19.66 8.60
CA GLU A 850 -28.02 -19.38 9.37
C GLU A 850 -27.33 -18.11 8.88
N LEU A 851 -27.28 -17.89 7.56
CA LEU A 851 -26.74 -16.68 6.96
C LEU A 851 -27.51 -15.43 7.42
N LEU A 852 -28.83 -15.49 7.42
CA LEU A 852 -29.69 -14.40 7.90
C LEU A 852 -29.51 -14.16 9.41
N THR A 853 -29.32 -15.21 10.19
CA THR A 853 -29.05 -15.10 11.62
C THR A 853 -27.70 -14.43 11.85
N GLU A 854 -26.68 -14.80 11.10
CA GLU A 854 -25.35 -14.15 11.11
C GLU A 854 -25.48 -12.67 10.77
N GLY A 855 -26.24 -12.32 9.72
CA GLY A 855 -26.45 -10.94 9.30
C GLY A 855 -27.15 -10.10 10.37
N ARG A 856 -28.14 -10.66 11.09
CA ARG A 856 -28.81 -9.97 12.18
C ARG A 856 -27.90 -9.69 13.38
N ARG A 857 -26.85 -10.48 13.55
CA ARG A 857 -25.84 -10.33 14.61
C ARG A 857 -24.66 -9.46 14.17
N SER A 858 -24.65 -8.99 12.94
CA SER A 858 -23.56 -8.16 12.40
C SER A 858 -23.42 -6.86 13.16
N LYS A 859 -22.17 -6.40 13.29
CA LYS A 859 -21.84 -5.08 13.86
C LYS A 859 -22.17 -3.94 12.89
N THR A 860 -22.33 -4.25 11.60
CA THR A 860 -22.65 -3.28 10.55
C THR A 860 -24.16 -3.06 10.47
N ASN A 861 -24.61 -1.83 10.65
CA ASN A 861 -26.03 -1.46 10.61
C ASN A 861 -26.72 -1.86 9.30
N LYS A 862 -26.05 -1.67 8.17
CA LYS A 862 -26.58 -2.01 6.85
C LYS A 862 -26.89 -3.51 6.75
N THR A 863 -25.94 -4.37 7.14
CA THR A 863 -26.10 -5.82 7.13
C THR A 863 -27.22 -6.26 8.07
N LYS A 864 -27.23 -5.73 9.28
CA LYS A 864 -28.25 -6.02 10.29
C LYS A 864 -29.64 -5.65 9.81
N THR A 865 -29.80 -4.47 9.21
CA THR A 865 -31.08 -3.97 8.68
C THR A 865 -31.59 -4.86 7.56
N LEU A 866 -30.74 -5.21 6.59
CA LEU A 866 -31.12 -6.05 5.45
C LEU A 866 -31.48 -7.46 5.88
N ALA A 867 -30.71 -8.05 6.78
CA ALA A 867 -30.99 -9.40 7.31
C ALA A 867 -32.29 -9.44 8.12
N THR A 868 -32.60 -8.41 8.91
CA THR A 868 -33.84 -8.27 9.67
C THR A 868 -35.02 -8.15 8.73
N TRP A 869 -34.92 -7.31 7.70
CA TRP A 869 -35.94 -7.14 6.69
C TRP A 869 -36.23 -8.43 5.93
N ALA A 870 -35.20 -9.14 5.46
CA ALA A 870 -35.38 -10.42 4.77
C ALA A 870 -36.06 -11.47 5.65
N THR A 871 -35.68 -11.54 6.92
CA THR A 871 -36.31 -12.44 7.89
C THR A 871 -37.80 -12.11 8.07
N LYS A 872 -38.11 -10.81 8.14
CA LYS A 872 -39.50 -10.32 8.26
C LYS A 872 -40.36 -10.72 7.05
N GLU A 873 -39.82 -10.57 5.84
CA GLU A 873 -40.49 -10.95 4.59
C GLU A 873 -40.77 -12.46 4.53
N LEU A 874 -39.79 -13.28 4.95
CA LEU A 874 -40.01 -14.75 5.06
C LEU A 874 -41.11 -15.11 6.04
N ARG A 875 -41.17 -14.43 7.21
CA ARG A 875 -42.22 -14.65 8.21
C ARG A 875 -43.60 -14.28 7.69
N LYS A 876 -43.72 -13.16 6.96
CA LYS A 876 -44.97 -12.77 6.31
C LYS A 876 -45.46 -13.85 5.37
N LEU A 877 -44.60 -14.43 4.55
CA LEU A 877 -44.98 -15.48 3.63
C LEU A 877 -45.40 -16.77 4.37
N LYS A 878 -44.73 -17.12 5.46
CA LYS A 878 -45.06 -18.25 6.30
C LYS A 878 -46.40 -18.10 6.96
N ASN A 879 -46.75 -16.90 7.43
CA ASN A 879 -48.01 -16.59 8.08
C ASN A 879 -49.20 -16.57 7.09
N GLN A 880 -48.91 -16.29 5.79
CA GLN A 880 -49.93 -16.32 4.73
C GLN A 880 -50.19 -17.77 4.20
N ALA A 881 -49.32 -18.67 4.51
CA ALA A 881 -49.52 -20.07 4.17
C ALA A 881 -50.46 -20.73 5.21
#